data_2594f25120913bb36caa5e939902a53a
#
_entry.id   2594f25120913bb36caa5e939902a53a
#
_cell.length_a   1.000
_cell.length_b   1.000
_cell.length_c   1.000
_cell.angle_alpha   90.00
_cell.angle_beta   90.00
_cell.angle_gamma   90.00
#
_symmetry.space_group_name_H-M   'P 1'
#
loop_
_entity.id
_entity.type
_entity.pdbx_description
1 polymer ?
#
loop_
_entity_poly.entity_id
_entity_poly.type
_entity_poly.pdbx_seq_one_letter_code
_entity_poly.pdbx_strand_id
1 'polypeptide(L)'
;MNQNNISATELFLRVRELLMLPDLEPATRNKMMHDTLILCCHEGVKNTKQAFGNLFAQVDYLCKVHGIKIADKIAIQTMRRHSNKQEPLSEEDLKYDARALAIFISAVCQTDIPHELTVLIPHTNRPYQKGLDISNRRIRCIVKNWDSDFIHVDIDHDTDEEEHLVCLKDEANGIDHTYLCEILEEGMQLNLLDCQIRQPVITPRLIIVEPDYLIDISSIAACFTEFGHHPLLYLLNLMKPRANTQATLLGNFAGAALDDIINSHGKYQVNETIKSNFREKALEFCTCPWFDAKKFYTDANLQAYNLQQVVDILFPRTISQAQMNAFRGEGIYDRKKAILEPSFVCEALGIQGRVDLMTTDSKLLVEQKSGRNLNIESHQADPNYHSFQLVPHYVQLLLYYGVLQHNFKLGNNLVNIRLLYSKYQPQNGLMVVAYYQKLFREAIEYRNQLVAASFEIAKKGFEHALNEFTPDVLNVAGTQDFFYNKYLKPQLADITDPLHALSPLEEAYFCRMMTFVLREQMISKVGAQEGTNTSSSDLWTMPLAEKKDAGNIYTDLHIIRKDQSGEGSGYDTITLSVPDQGKDFLPNFRIGDMVYLYTYKLKEEPDVRKAILYKGVLQEIHSHEIVVHLNDGQQNADIFEMDKPYAIEHGTTDASTGGSIRNLHQFICAPQEKRDLLLGQRPPRRNTSLTLTRHYDDVLDDIILRAKQAQDYFLLVGPPGTGKTSRALKFMVEEALNDGTGMPTAESIAAGGKTAQKPASSILLMSYTNRAVDEICEMLVDSGIPFLRLGSEYSCDERFRPY
;
A
#
# COMPACT_ATOMS: atom_id res chain seq x y z
N MET A 1 -8.13 -9.23 39.62
CA MET A 1 -9.46 -8.69 39.96
C MET A 1 -10.46 -9.74 39.62
N ASN A 2 -11.31 -10.14 40.59
CA ASN A 2 -12.31 -11.17 40.39
C ASN A 2 -13.24 -10.81 39.22
N GLN A 3 -13.32 -11.66 38.21
CA GLN A 3 -14.30 -11.56 37.13
C GLN A 3 -15.65 -11.94 37.69
N ASN A 4 -16.37 -11.00 38.28
CA ASN A 4 -17.78 -11.22 38.62
C ASN A 4 -18.55 -11.21 37.30
N ASN A 5 -19.16 -12.37 36.95
CA ASN A 5 -20.14 -12.47 35.88
C ASN A 5 -21.30 -11.50 36.19
N ILE A 6 -21.44 -10.43 35.38
CA ILE A 6 -22.55 -9.50 35.56
C ILE A 6 -23.80 -10.09 34.94
N SER A 7 -24.91 -10.05 35.67
CA SER A 7 -26.18 -10.61 35.19
C SER A 7 -26.90 -9.61 34.25
N ALA A 8 -27.71 -10.10 33.30
CA ALA A 8 -28.60 -9.29 32.49
C ALA A 8 -29.49 -8.40 33.36
N THR A 9 -29.98 -8.92 34.47
CA THR A 9 -30.82 -8.20 35.42
C THR A 9 -30.10 -6.98 36.02
N GLU A 10 -28.82 -7.11 36.35
CA GLU A 10 -28.03 -6.00 36.88
C GLU A 10 -27.80 -4.93 35.82
N LEU A 11 -27.53 -5.31 34.54
CA LEU A 11 -27.40 -4.37 33.45
C LEU A 11 -28.71 -3.60 33.20
N PHE A 12 -29.85 -4.27 33.21
CA PHE A 12 -31.14 -3.59 33.05
C PHE A 12 -31.51 -2.69 34.25
N LEU A 13 -31.13 -3.05 35.47
CA LEU A 13 -31.27 -2.16 36.61
C LEU A 13 -30.49 -0.86 36.45
N ARG A 14 -29.25 -0.91 35.97
CA ARG A 14 -28.44 0.27 35.67
C ARG A 14 -29.11 1.17 34.61
N VAL A 15 -29.68 0.60 33.54
CA VAL A 15 -30.44 1.35 32.54
C VAL A 15 -31.68 2.01 33.16
N ARG A 16 -32.38 1.33 34.07
CA ARG A 16 -33.52 1.92 34.81
C ARG A 16 -33.07 3.09 35.70
N GLU A 17 -31.96 2.95 36.41
CA GLU A 17 -31.40 3.99 37.26
C GLU A 17 -31.04 5.25 36.46
N LEU A 18 -30.50 5.13 35.25
CA LEU A 18 -30.24 6.25 34.34
C LEU A 18 -31.51 7.11 34.07
N LEU A 19 -32.66 6.47 34.01
CA LEU A 19 -33.94 7.14 33.71
C LEU A 19 -34.64 7.68 34.95
N MET A 20 -34.40 7.10 36.12
CA MET A 20 -35.16 7.38 37.33
C MET A 20 -34.43 8.30 38.34
N LEU A 21 -33.17 8.65 38.10
CA LEU A 21 -32.40 9.55 38.98
C LEU A 21 -32.27 10.94 38.34
N PRO A 22 -33.23 11.84 38.59
CA PRO A 22 -33.28 13.14 37.90
C PRO A 22 -32.16 14.12 38.32
N ASP A 23 -31.58 13.95 39.49
CA ASP A 23 -30.61 14.87 40.06
C ASP A 23 -29.14 14.46 39.78
N LEU A 24 -28.88 13.50 38.93
CA LEU A 24 -27.52 13.12 38.52
C LEU A 24 -26.90 14.20 37.61
N GLU A 25 -25.68 14.61 37.99
CA GLU A 25 -24.88 15.45 37.12
C GLU A 25 -24.74 14.82 35.71
N PRO A 26 -24.88 15.63 34.62
CA PRO A 26 -24.89 15.10 33.24
C PRO A 26 -23.69 14.25 32.90
N ALA A 27 -22.49 14.66 33.28
CA ALA A 27 -21.25 13.90 33.05
C ALA A 27 -21.27 12.53 33.77
N THR A 28 -21.81 12.48 34.99
CA THR A 28 -21.95 11.25 35.78
C THR A 28 -22.96 10.31 35.11
N ARG A 29 -24.08 10.83 34.61
CA ARG A 29 -25.11 10.05 33.90
C ARG A 29 -24.57 9.45 32.60
N ASN A 30 -23.88 10.25 31.79
CA ASN A 30 -23.27 9.79 30.54
C ASN A 30 -22.22 8.71 30.83
N LYS A 31 -21.40 8.91 31.86
CA LYS A 31 -20.41 7.92 32.31
C LYS A 31 -21.08 6.61 32.75
N MET A 32 -22.17 6.64 33.52
CA MET A 32 -22.90 5.44 33.91
C MET A 32 -23.44 4.65 32.69
N MET A 33 -23.94 5.35 31.66
CA MET A 33 -24.34 4.76 30.40
C MET A 33 -23.16 4.10 29.69
N HIS A 34 -22.01 4.78 29.64
CA HIS A 34 -20.78 4.29 29.03
C HIS A 34 -20.27 3.02 29.75
N ASP A 35 -20.19 3.07 31.09
CA ASP A 35 -19.73 1.95 31.90
C ASP A 35 -20.65 0.74 31.75
N THR A 36 -21.98 0.94 31.66
CA THR A 36 -22.96 -0.12 31.41
C THR A 36 -22.78 -0.76 30.03
N LEU A 37 -22.50 0.06 28.99
CA LEU A 37 -22.16 -0.42 27.66
C LEU A 37 -20.89 -1.27 27.66
N ILE A 38 -19.82 -0.80 28.34
CA ILE A 38 -18.56 -1.55 28.47
C ILE A 38 -18.79 -2.90 29.14
N LEU A 39 -19.54 -2.92 30.26
CA LEU A 39 -19.85 -4.16 30.96
C LEU A 39 -20.62 -5.17 30.10
N CYS A 40 -21.61 -4.69 29.33
CA CYS A 40 -22.35 -5.51 28.36
C CYS A 40 -21.43 -6.04 27.26
N CYS A 41 -20.54 -5.21 26.72
CA CYS A 41 -19.56 -5.65 25.74
C CYS A 41 -18.62 -6.72 26.29
N HIS A 42 -18.08 -6.52 27.50
CA HIS A 42 -17.22 -7.52 28.16
C HIS A 42 -17.94 -8.88 28.33
N GLU A 43 -19.22 -8.86 28.73
CA GLU A 43 -20.02 -10.08 28.83
C GLU A 43 -20.16 -10.76 27.47
N GLY A 44 -20.46 -10.00 26.42
CA GLY A 44 -20.67 -10.51 25.07
C GLY A 44 -19.41 -11.09 24.42
N VAL A 45 -18.22 -10.58 24.74
CA VAL A 45 -16.95 -11.03 24.13
C VAL A 45 -16.15 -12.00 25.01
N LYS A 46 -16.58 -12.30 26.24
CA LYS A 46 -15.83 -13.13 27.23
C LYS A 46 -15.41 -14.50 26.70
N ASN A 47 -16.22 -15.11 25.85
CA ASN A 47 -15.98 -16.44 25.27
C ASN A 47 -15.26 -16.38 23.92
N THR A 48 -14.99 -15.19 23.39
CA THR A 48 -14.26 -15.05 22.13
C THR A 48 -12.76 -14.90 22.40
N LYS A 49 -11.94 -15.44 21.50
CA LYS A 49 -10.48 -15.27 21.53
C LYS A 49 -10.02 -14.09 20.68
N GLN A 50 -10.94 -13.18 20.32
CA GLN A 50 -10.63 -12.07 19.41
C GLN A 50 -10.21 -10.82 20.20
N ALA A 51 -9.21 -10.11 19.67
CA ALA A 51 -8.84 -8.77 20.13
C ALA A 51 -9.65 -7.72 19.34
N PHE A 52 -9.95 -6.61 19.99
CA PHE A 52 -10.69 -5.49 19.38
C PHE A 52 -9.88 -4.21 19.46
N GLY A 53 -9.86 -3.45 18.37
CA GLY A 53 -9.16 -2.20 18.32
C GLY A 53 -9.74 -1.11 19.25
N ASN A 54 -11.06 -1.12 19.45
CA ASN A 54 -11.75 -0.17 20.34
C ASN A 54 -13.18 -0.66 20.68
N LEU A 55 -13.87 0.09 21.56
CA LEU A 55 -15.27 -0.18 21.91
C LEU A 55 -16.22 -0.11 20.71
N PHE A 56 -15.93 0.78 19.72
CA PHE A 56 -16.70 0.84 18.48
C PHE A 56 -16.68 -0.49 17.73
N ALA A 57 -15.51 -1.12 17.62
CA ALA A 57 -15.33 -2.42 16.97
C ALA A 57 -16.04 -3.55 17.75
N GLN A 58 -16.02 -3.51 19.11
CA GLN A 58 -16.72 -4.49 19.94
C GLN A 58 -18.24 -4.41 19.73
N VAL A 59 -18.81 -3.20 19.77
CA VAL A 59 -20.25 -2.98 19.54
C VAL A 59 -20.64 -3.41 18.13
N ASP A 60 -19.86 -3.03 17.11
CA ASP A 60 -20.12 -3.43 15.72
C ASP A 60 -20.11 -4.95 15.54
N TYR A 61 -19.12 -5.61 16.12
CA TYR A 61 -19.00 -7.05 16.11
C TYR A 61 -20.18 -7.74 16.78
N LEU A 62 -20.54 -7.32 18.00
CA LEU A 62 -21.66 -7.91 18.75
C LEU A 62 -23.00 -7.68 18.04
N CYS A 63 -23.21 -6.51 17.43
CA CYS A 63 -24.38 -6.28 16.60
C CYS A 63 -24.48 -7.25 15.40
N LYS A 64 -23.36 -7.58 14.79
CA LYS A 64 -23.30 -8.55 13.68
C LYS A 64 -23.57 -9.97 14.16
N VAL A 65 -22.92 -10.39 15.26
CA VAL A 65 -23.06 -11.74 15.84
C VAL A 65 -24.50 -12.02 16.24
N HIS A 66 -25.12 -11.07 16.93
CA HIS A 66 -26.50 -11.22 17.42
C HIS A 66 -27.58 -10.81 16.40
N GLY A 67 -27.21 -10.51 15.16
CA GLY A 67 -28.14 -10.22 14.08
C GLY A 67 -29.02 -8.98 14.33
N ILE A 68 -28.51 -7.98 15.05
CA ILE A 68 -29.23 -6.74 15.37
C ILE A 68 -29.54 -6.00 14.06
N LYS A 69 -30.79 -5.54 13.92
CA LYS A 69 -31.26 -4.82 12.73
C LYS A 69 -30.47 -3.52 12.52
N ILE A 70 -30.30 -3.11 11.28
CA ILE A 70 -29.52 -1.90 10.91
C ILE A 70 -29.98 -0.65 11.66
N ALA A 71 -31.31 -0.44 11.78
CA ALA A 71 -31.85 0.70 12.50
C ALA A 71 -31.49 0.71 14.00
N ASP A 72 -31.54 -0.46 14.66
CA ASP A 72 -31.14 -0.59 16.06
C ASP A 72 -29.62 -0.48 16.23
N LYS A 73 -28.83 -1.01 15.29
CA LYS A 73 -27.38 -0.83 15.27
C LYS A 73 -26.97 0.65 15.17
N ILE A 74 -27.65 1.43 14.32
CA ILE A 74 -27.41 2.89 14.20
C ILE A 74 -27.74 3.58 15.54
N ALA A 75 -28.86 3.23 16.17
CA ALA A 75 -29.25 3.76 17.48
C ALA A 75 -28.22 3.42 18.58
N ILE A 76 -27.73 2.18 18.64
CA ILE A 76 -26.72 1.72 19.59
C ILE A 76 -25.41 2.49 19.38
N GLN A 77 -24.95 2.67 18.15
CA GLN A 77 -23.73 3.44 17.87
C GLN A 77 -23.89 4.95 18.15
N THR A 78 -25.11 5.47 18.02
CA THR A 78 -25.43 6.86 18.41
C THR A 78 -25.37 7.01 19.93
N MET A 79 -26.01 6.12 20.68
CA MET A 79 -25.95 6.05 22.14
C MET A 79 -24.50 5.94 22.63
N ARG A 80 -23.66 5.08 22.00
CA ARG A 80 -22.23 4.98 22.35
C ARG A 80 -21.49 6.32 22.19
N ARG A 81 -21.80 7.11 21.15
CA ARG A 81 -21.22 8.45 20.97
C ARG A 81 -21.72 9.44 22.01
N HIS A 82 -23.01 9.40 22.34
CA HIS A 82 -23.59 10.25 23.38
C HIS A 82 -23.02 9.94 24.77
N SER A 83 -22.74 8.67 25.08
CA SER A 83 -22.17 8.28 26.37
C SER A 83 -20.77 8.84 26.65
N ASN A 84 -20.06 9.29 25.62
CA ASN A 84 -18.74 9.95 25.75
C ASN A 84 -18.81 11.49 25.88
N LYS A 85 -20.01 12.09 25.80
CA LYS A 85 -20.15 13.55 25.93
C LYS A 85 -20.08 13.99 27.38
N GLN A 86 -19.48 15.16 27.62
CA GLN A 86 -19.51 15.86 28.92
C GLN A 86 -20.81 16.68 29.10
N GLU A 87 -21.43 17.05 27.99
CA GLU A 87 -22.62 17.90 27.97
C GLU A 87 -23.88 17.10 28.31
N PRO A 88 -24.94 17.79 28.87
CA PRO A 88 -26.21 17.14 29.16
C PRO A 88 -26.90 16.67 27.87
N LEU A 89 -27.47 15.48 27.92
CA LEU A 89 -28.38 15.00 26.89
C LEU A 89 -29.80 15.56 27.17
N SER A 90 -30.57 15.80 26.12
CA SER A 90 -31.98 16.07 26.29
C SER A 90 -32.70 14.87 26.93
N GLU A 91 -33.79 15.08 27.63
CA GLU A 91 -34.57 13.97 28.20
C GLU A 91 -35.08 13.00 27.11
N GLU A 92 -35.36 13.54 25.94
CA GLU A 92 -35.77 12.73 24.79
C GLU A 92 -34.61 11.88 24.28
N ASP A 93 -33.40 12.47 24.11
CA ASP A 93 -32.17 11.74 23.72
C ASP A 93 -31.86 10.62 24.72
N LEU A 94 -31.94 10.92 26.00
CA LEU A 94 -31.67 9.95 27.07
C LEU A 94 -32.61 8.73 26.99
N LYS A 95 -33.90 8.94 26.71
CA LYS A 95 -34.87 7.84 26.56
C LYS A 95 -34.58 6.96 25.34
N TYR A 96 -34.22 7.58 24.19
CA TYR A 96 -33.83 6.82 23.01
C TYR A 96 -32.51 6.07 23.20
N ASP A 97 -31.56 6.67 23.88
CA ASP A 97 -30.26 6.04 24.19
C ASP A 97 -30.43 4.89 25.20
N ALA A 98 -31.26 5.06 26.23
CA ALA A 98 -31.63 3.97 27.15
C ALA A 98 -32.32 2.81 26.43
N ARG A 99 -33.21 3.11 25.47
CA ARG A 99 -33.81 2.08 24.60
C ARG A 99 -32.75 1.33 23.79
N ALA A 100 -31.84 2.02 23.15
CA ALA A 100 -30.78 1.43 22.35
C ALA A 100 -29.88 0.51 23.20
N LEU A 101 -29.52 0.96 24.41
CA LEU A 101 -28.75 0.17 25.37
C LEU A 101 -29.52 -1.07 25.84
N ALA A 102 -30.82 -0.93 26.14
CA ALA A 102 -31.67 -2.06 26.54
C ALA A 102 -31.81 -3.12 25.43
N ILE A 103 -31.95 -2.71 24.16
CA ILE A 103 -31.95 -3.62 23.01
C ILE A 103 -30.60 -4.35 22.89
N PHE A 104 -29.51 -3.61 23.06
CA PHE A 104 -28.17 -4.20 22.99
C PHE A 104 -27.96 -5.25 24.09
N ILE A 105 -28.30 -4.92 25.33
CA ILE A 105 -28.25 -5.87 26.47
C ILE A 105 -29.12 -7.11 26.19
N SER A 106 -30.35 -6.89 25.73
CA SER A 106 -31.29 -7.98 25.41
C SER A 106 -30.71 -8.95 24.38
N ALA A 107 -30.12 -8.42 23.32
CA ALA A 107 -29.51 -9.20 22.25
C ALA A 107 -28.25 -9.94 22.70
N VAL A 108 -27.36 -9.29 23.44
CA VAL A 108 -26.09 -9.85 23.91
C VAL A 108 -26.33 -10.93 24.98
N CYS A 109 -27.19 -10.63 25.93
CA CYS A 109 -27.51 -11.57 27.03
C CYS A 109 -28.60 -12.60 26.68
N GLN A 110 -29.21 -12.51 25.50
CA GLN A 110 -30.33 -13.37 25.05
C GLN A 110 -31.48 -13.42 26.07
N THR A 111 -31.83 -12.24 26.61
CA THR A 111 -32.85 -12.10 27.68
C THR A 111 -33.81 -10.97 27.28
N ASP A 112 -35.11 -11.18 27.50
CA ASP A 112 -36.13 -10.16 27.19
C ASP A 112 -35.98 -8.90 28.06
N ILE A 113 -36.29 -7.72 27.49
CA ILE A 113 -36.28 -6.46 28.23
C ILE A 113 -37.39 -6.51 29.30
N PRO A 114 -37.05 -6.22 30.58
CA PRO A 114 -38.05 -6.25 31.66
C PRO A 114 -39.23 -5.33 31.39
N HIS A 115 -40.42 -5.75 31.67
CA HIS A 115 -41.66 -4.97 31.44
C HIS A 115 -41.63 -3.60 32.11
N GLU A 116 -41.04 -3.50 33.31
CA GLU A 116 -40.88 -2.21 34.01
C GLU A 116 -40.04 -1.20 33.22
N LEU A 117 -39.07 -1.67 32.45
CA LEU A 117 -38.21 -0.82 31.62
C LEU A 117 -38.86 -0.49 30.27
N THR A 118 -39.65 -1.39 29.70
CA THR A 118 -40.36 -1.13 28.44
C THR A 118 -41.37 0.00 28.54
N VAL A 119 -41.91 0.26 29.75
CA VAL A 119 -42.83 1.38 29.98
C VAL A 119 -42.10 2.74 30.02
N LEU A 120 -40.82 2.76 30.36
CA LEU A 120 -40.03 3.98 30.52
C LEU A 120 -39.33 4.43 29.25
N ILE A 121 -39.14 3.53 28.26
CA ILE A 121 -38.44 3.78 27.03
C ILE A 121 -39.39 3.86 25.82
N PRO A 122 -39.01 4.55 24.72
CA PRO A 122 -39.82 4.61 23.51
C PRO A 122 -39.99 3.24 22.86
N HIS A 123 -41.17 2.98 22.26
CA HIS A 123 -41.45 1.73 21.55
C HIS A 123 -40.70 1.62 20.20
N THR A 124 -40.36 2.74 19.58
CA THR A 124 -39.67 2.82 18.29
C THR A 124 -38.34 3.54 18.42
N ASN A 125 -37.47 3.32 17.47
CA ASN A 125 -36.25 4.14 17.33
C ASN A 125 -36.64 5.58 17.00
N ARG A 126 -35.73 6.52 17.28
CA ARG A 126 -35.85 7.90 16.79
C ARG A 126 -36.11 7.86 15.27
N PRO A 127 -37.01 8.69 14.76
CA PRO A 127 -37.21 8.79 13.32
C PRO A 127 -35.88 9.03 12.63
N TYR A 128 -35.51 8.14 11.73
CA TYR A 128 -34.28 8.26 10.97
C TYR A 128 -34.43 9.50 10.06
N GLN A 129 -33.56 10.48 10.23
CA GLN A 129 -33.36 11.48 9.20
C GLN A 129 -32.84 10.78 7.96
N LYS A 130 -33.68 10.75 6.89
CA LYS A 130 -33.33 10.12 5.64
C LYS A 130 -32.01 10.74 5.18
N GLY A 131 -30.94 9.95 5.11
CA GLY A 131 -29.65 10.41 4.60
C GLY A 131 -29.79 10.85 3.14
N LEU A 132 -28.68 11.35 2.59
CA LEU A 132 -28.62 11.78 1.20
C LEU A 132 -29.22 10.72 0.27
N ASP A 133 -30.23 11.08 -0.51
CA ASP A 133 -30.87 10.16 -1.47
C ASP A 133 -30.01 10.10 -2.73
N ILE A 134 -29.28 9.00 -2.91
CA ILE A 134 -28.29 8.87 -3.96
C ILE A 134 -29.00 8.70 -5.31
N SER A 135 -28.93 9.73 -6.14
CA SER A 135 -29.48 9.74 -7.51
C SER A 135 -28.47 9.20 -8.53
N ASN A 136 -27.18 9.43 -8.30
CA ASN A 136 -26.11 8.91 -9.12
C ASN A 136 -24.92 8.47 -8.24
N ARG A 137 -24.32 7.32 -8.57
CA ARG A 137 -23.19 6.80 -7.80
C ARG A 137 -21.86 7.45 -8.15
N ARG A 138 -21.71 7.94 -9.37
CA ARG A 138 -20.47 8.55 -9.85
C ARG A 138 -20.72 9.49 -11.02
N ILE A 139 -20.13 10.68 -10.94
CA ILE A 139 -20.10 11.67 -12.02
C ILE A 139 -18.66 12.12 -12.21
N ARG A 140 -18.18 12.11 -13.46
CA ARG A 140 -16.91 12.70 -13.86
C ARG A 140 -17.15 14.11 -14.35
N CYS A 141 -16.33 15.08 -13.91
CA CYS A 141 -16.46 16.47 -14.34
C CYS A 141 -15.12 17.22 -14.32
N ILE A 142 -15.10 18.39 -14.93
CA ILE A 142 -13.93 19.28 -14.99
C ILE A 142 -14.29 20.61 -14.32
N VAL A 143 -13.38 21.13 -13.49
CA VAL A 143 -13.54 22.41 -12.78
C VAL A 143 -13.42 23.59 -13.76
N LYS A 144 -14.42 24.48 -13.76
CA LYS A 144 -14.37 25.79 -14.44
C LYS A 144 -13.90 26.91 -13.50
N ASN A 145 -14.61 27.07 -12.42
CA ASN A 145 -14.31 28.03 -11.34
C ASN A 145 -15.03 27.58 -10.06
N TRP A 146 -14.81 28.29 -8.97
CA TRP A 146 -15.46 28.00 -7.68
C TRP A 146 -15.59 29.25 -6.82
N ASP A 147 -16.51 29.20 -5.88
CA ASP A 147 -16.66 30.16 -4.79
C ASP A 147 -16.67 29.44 -3.43
N SER A 148 -17.13 30.10 -2.37
CA SER A 148 -17.21 29.49 -1.02
C SER A 148 -18.24 28.39 -0.87
N ASP A 149 -19.24 28.32 -1.75
CA ASP A 149 -20.41 27.46 -1.61
C ASP A 149 -20.49 26.38 -2.69
N PHE A 150 -19.98 26.68 -3.91
CA PHE A 150 -20.12 25.83 -5.08
C PHE A 150 -18.86 25.76 -5.93
N ILE A 151 -18.66 24.58 -6.58
CA ILE A 151 -17.74 24.44 -7.71
C ILE A 151 -18.58 24.41 -8.99
N HIS A 152 -18.26 25.28 -9.95
CA HIS A 152 -18.85 25.27 -11.30
C HIS A 152 -18.08 24.24 -12.15
N VAL A 153 -18.82 23.30 -12.75
CA VAL A 153 -18.20 22.17 -13.46
C VAL A 153 -18.85 21.92 -14.82
N ASP A 154 -18.03 21.37 -15.74
CA ASP A 154 -18.52 20.69 -16.95
C ASP A 154 -18.56 19.18 -16.69
N ILE A 155 -19.70 18.55 -17.00
CA ILE A 155 -19.86 17.10 -16.87
C ILE A 155 -19.49 16.44 -18.20
N ASP A 156 -18.68 15.37 -18.13
CA ASP A 156 -18.34 14.56 -19.28
C ASP A 156 -19.60 13.93 -19.89
N HIS A 157 -19.73 14.03 -21.22
CA HIS A 157 -20.88 13.57 -22.02
C HIS A 157 -22.18 14.38 -21.92
N ASP A 158 -22.21 15.54 -21.28
CA ASP A 158 -23.37 16.38 -21.31
C ASP A 158 -23.32 17.32 -22.54
N THR A 159 -24.36 17.27 -23.39
CA THR A 159 -24.44 18.10 -24.58
C THR A 159 -25.27 19.36 -24.32
N ASP A 160 -25.80 19.51 -23.13
CA ASP A 160 -26.65 20.64 -22.75
C ASP A 160 -25.77 21.78 -22.20
N GLU A 161 -26.06 23.00 -22.62
CA GLU A 161 -25.41 24.23 -22.14
C GLU A 161 -25.80 24.58 -20.68
N GLU A 162 -26.28 23.62 -19.90
CA GLU A 162 -26.70 23.84 -18.53
C GLU A 162 -25.48 23.91 -17.59
N GLU A 163 -25.48 24.91 -16.73
CA GLU A 163 -24.46 25.08 -15.69
C GLU A 163 -24.71 24.07 -14.58
N HIS A 164 -23.67 23.29 -14.21
CA HIS A 164 -23.73 22.36 -13.11
C HIS A 164 -22.90 22.86 -11.91
N LEU A 165 -23.56 22.85 -10.73
CA LEU A 165 -23.03 23.35 -9.48
C LEU A 165 -22.77 22.20 -8.51
N VAL A 166 -21.53 22.01 -8.05
CA VAL A 166 -21.19 21.02 -7.02
C VAL A 166 -21.19 21.69 -5.66
N CYS A 167 -22.06 21.26 -4.77
CA CYS A 167 -22.19 21.80 -3.43
C CYS A 167 -20.99 21.44 -2.56
N LEU A 168 -20.32 22.46 -2.00
CA LEU A 168 -19.18 22.28 -1.11
C LEU A 168 -19.59 21.99 0.33
N LYS A 169 -20.72 22.50 0.79
CA LYS A 169 -21.16 22.32 2.18
C LYS A 169 -22.66 22.02 2.29
N ASP A 170 -22.98 20.91 2.97
CA ASP A 170 -24.35 20.54 3.35
C ASP A 170 -24.36 20.05 4.80
N GLU A 171 -24.64 20.97 5.72
CA GLU A 171 -24.65 20.70 7.17
C GLU A 171 -25.69 19.65 7.56
N ALA A 172 -26.82 19.61 6.89
CA ALA A 172 -27.89 18.66 7.18
C ALA A 172 -27.47 17.21 6.92
N ASN A 173 -26.59 17.00 5.95
CA ASN A 173 -26.05 15.69 5.59
C ASN A 173 -24.60 15.45 6.12
N GLY A 174 -24.06 16.40 6.87
CA GLY A 174 -22.69 16.32 7.42
C GLY A 174 -21.61 16.26 6.33
N ILE A 175 -21.82 17.04 5.25
CA ILE A 175 -20.90 17.19 4.13
C ILE A 175 -20.18 18.52 4.29
N ASP A 176 -18.84 18.48 4.24
CA ASP A 176 -18.00 19.67 4.19
C ASP A 176 -16.79 19.36 3.32
N HIS A 177 -16.70 20.03 2.18
CA HIS A 177 -15.64 19.93 1.20
C HIS A 177 -14.94 21.28 0.99
N THR A 178 -15.14 22.24 1.90
CA THR A 178 -14.61 23.61 1.77
C THR A 178 -13.08 23.68 1.68
N TYR A 179 -12.36 22.68 2.21
CA TYR A 179 -10.90 22.56 2.05
C TYR A 179 -10.46 22.55 0.57
N LEU A 180 -11.36 22.15 -0.34
CA LEU A 180 -11.07 22.13 -1.77
C LEU A 180 -10.82 23.53 -2.33
N CYS A 181 -11.43 24.58 -1.76
CA CYS A 181 -11.21 25.97 -2.21
C CYS A 181 -9.74 26.39 -2.19
N GLU A 182 -8.91 25.74 -1.34
CA GLU A 182 -7.48 26.02 -1.20
C GLU A 182 -6.62 25.29 -2.24
N ILE A 183 -7.14 24.23 -2.86
CA ILE A 183 -6.37 23.32 -3.71
C ILE A 183 -6.88 23.18 -5.14
N LEU A 184 -8.07 23.72 -5.44
CA LEU A 184 -8.64 23.64 -6.79
C LEU A 184 -7.90 24.54 -7.76
N GLU A 185 -7.78 24.08 -8.99
CA GLU A 185 -7.36 24.86 -10.15
C GLU A 185 -8.33 24.63 -11.31
N GLU A 186 -8.49 25.64 -12.19
CA GLU A 186 -9.28 25.51 -13.41
C GLU A 186 -8.73 24.40 -14.30
N GLY A 187 -9.61 23.55 -14.82
CA GLY A 187 -9.26 22.40 -15.66
C GLY A 187 -8.97 21.11 -14.87
N MET A 188 -8.95 21.12 -13.52
CA MET A 188 -8.83 19.90 -12.73
C MET A 188 -10.01 18.97 -12.94
N GLN A 189 -9.71 17.68 -12.99
CA GLN A 189 -10.73 16.64 -13.10
C GLN A 189 -11.18 16.17 -11.72
N LEU A 190 -12.48 15.94 -11.57
CA LEU A 190 -13.08 15.45 -10.34
C LEU A 190 -13.91 14.20 -10.60
N ASN A 191 -13.84 13.24 -9.66
CA ASN A 191 -14.90 12.25 -9.48
C ASN A 191 -15.79 12.68 -8.32
N LEU A 192 -17.06 12.82 -8.57
CA LEU A 192 -18.11 13.05 -7.58
C LEU A 192 -18.75 11.70 -7.27
N LEU A 193 -18.74 11.28 -6.01
CA LEU A 193 -19.21 9.96 -5.61
C LEU A 193 -20.45 10.06 -4.71
N ASP A 194 -21.38 9.11 -4.92
CA ASP A 194 -22.63 8.99 -4.17
C ASP A 194 -23.41 10.30 -4.13
N CYS A 195 -23.75 10.82 -5.31
CA CYS A 195 -24.35 12.14 -5.50
C CYS A 195 -25.86 12.14 -5.32
N GLN A 196 -26.39 13.19 -4.69
CA GLN A 196 -27.77 13.63 -4.84
C GLN A 196 -27.80 14.74 -5.90
N ILE A 197 -28.71 14.60 -6.88
CA ILE A 197 -28.86 15.59 -7.95
C ILE A 197 -30.19 16.31 -7.75
N ARG A 198 -30.12 17.65 -7.64
CA ARG A 198 -31.25 18.56 -7.66
C ARG A 198 -30.91 19.71 -8.59
N GLN A 199 -31.06 19.46 -9.89
CA GLN A 199 -30.60 20.41 -10.92
C GLN A 199 -30.86 21.88 -10.55
N PRO A 200 -29.85 22.77 -10.73
CA PRO A 200 -28.51 22.49 -11.29
C PRO A 200 -27.48 21.98 -10.26
N VAL A 201 -27.90 21.72 -9.00
CA VAL A 201 -27.02 21.41 -7.87
C VAL A 201 -26.79 19.91 -7.71
N ILE A 202 -25.54 19.53 -7.63
CA ILE A 202 -25.03 18.17 -7.32
C ILE A 202 -24.40 18.20 -5.94
N THR A 203 -24.88 17.35 -5.03
CA THR A 203 -24.33 17.20 -3.67
C THR A 203 -23.65 15.85 -3.57
N PRO A 204 -22.31 15.75 -3.71
CA PRO A 204 -21.59 14.51 -3.59
C PRO A 204 -21.27 14.19 -2.12
N ARG A 205 -21.17 12.91 -1.80
CA ARG A 205 -20.69 12.46 -0.48
C ARG A 205 -19.16 12.49 -0.38
N LEU A 206 -18.47 12.23 -1.49
CA LEU A 206 -17.03 12.32 -1.63
C LEU A 206 -16.69 13.01 -2.95
N ILE A 207 -15.61 13.77 -2.95
CA ILE A 207 -14.99 14.38 -4.13
C ILE A 207 -13.55 13.88 -4.21
N ILE A 208 -13.15 13.39 -5.38
CA ILE A 208 -11.79 12.91 -5.65
C ILE A 208 -11.15 13.80 -6.70
N VAL A 209 -10.07 14.47 -6.35
CA VAL A 209 -9.29 15.34 -7.25
C VAL A 209 -8.35 14.49 -8.09
N GLU A 210 -8.28 14.76 -9.41
CA GLU A 210 -7.40 14.04 -10.35
C GLU A 210 -7.40 12.53 -10.11
N PRO A 211 -8.56 11.87 -10.29
CA PRO A 211 -8.74 10.47 -9.89
C PRO A 211 -7.91 9.48 -10.70
N ASP A 212 -7.45 9.85 -11.89
CA ASP A 212 -6.56 9.01 -12.71
C ASP A 212 -5.12 8.99 -12.20
N TYR A 213 -4.75 9.95 -11.35
CA TYR A 213 -3.46 9.96 -10.67
C TYR A 213 -3.53 9.08 -9.40
N LEU A 214 -3.32 7.77 -9.57
CA LEU A 214 -3.40 6.82 -8.47
C LEU A 214 -2.23 6.98 -7.49
N ILE A 215 -2.57 6.93 -6.18
CA ILE A 215 -1.59 6.90 -5.10
C ILE A 215 -1.66 5.54 -4.39
N ASP A 216 -0.50 5.00 -4.04
CA ASP A 216 -0.43 3.77 -3.25
C ASP A 216 -1.00 3.98 -1.85
N ILE A 217 -1.90 3.11 -1.42
CA ILE A 217 -2.57 3.16 -0.12
C ILE A 217 -1.57 3.20 1.03
N SER A 218 -0.49 2.42 0.95
CA SER A 218 0.57 2.42 1.97
C SER A 218 1.31 3.76 2.04
N SER A 219 1.46 4.47 0.93
CA SER A 219 2.09 5.78 0.89
C SER A 219 1.23 6.86 1.54
N ILE A 220 -0.09 6.83 1.32
CA ILE A 220 -1.04 7.70 2.02
C ILE A 220 -0.99 7.43 3.53
N ALA A 221 -1.11 6.17 3.91
CA ALA A 221 -1.13 5.74 5.30
C ALA A 221 0.13 6.16 6.07
N ALA A 222 1.31 6.05 5.45
CA ALA A 222 2.59 6.44 6.06
C ALA A 222 2.71 7.93 6.39
N CYS A 223 1.82 8.77 5.86
CA CYS A 223 1.78 10.21 6.13
C CYS A 223 0.91 10.60 7.33
N PHE A 224 0.16 9.67 7.91
CA PHE A 224 -0.61 9.88 9.13
C PHE A 224 0.31 9.75 10.36
N THR A 225 0.95 10.85 10.73
CA THR A 225 1.96 10.88 11.78
C THR A 225 1.42 11.50 13.07
N GLU A 226 2.17 11.37 14.18
CA GLU A 226 1.82 11.98 15.48
C GLU A 226 1.86 13.51 15.45
N PHE A 227 2.58 14.11 14.50
CA PHE A 227 2.65 15.56 14.28
C PHE A 227 1.73 16.05 13.15
N GLY A 228 0.77 15.23 12.72
CA GLY A 228 -0.21 15.54 11.69
C GLY A 228 0.16 14.97 10.32
N HIS A 229 -0.61 15.36 9.28
CA HIS A 229 -0.47 14.85 7.92
C HIS A 229 -0.43 16.00 6.90
N HIS A 230 0.68 16.75 6.88
CA HIS A 230 0.92 17.80 5.88
C HIS A 230 1.04 17.21 4.46
N PRO A 231 0.48 17.83 3.40
CA PRO A 231 0.53 17.29 2.03
C PRO A 231 1.94 16.97 1.52
N LEU A 232 2.93 17.77 1.90
CA LEU A 232 4.34 17.57 1.49
C LEU A 232 5.02 16.37 2.17
N LEU A 233 4.42 15.74 3.18
CA LEU A 233 4.98 14.53 3.82
C LEU A 233 5.11 13.37 2.85
N TYR A 234 4.26 13.30 1.84
CA TYR A 234 4.40 12.30 0.78
C TYR A 234 5.75 12.44 0.05
N LEU A 235 6.08 13.64 -0.43
CA LEU A 235 7.36 13.91 -1.09
C LEU A 235 8.54 13.75 -0.14
N LEU A 236 8.42 14.23 1.10
CA LEU A 236 9.43 14.04 2.14
C LEU A 236 9.73 12.55 2.36
N ASN A 237 8.71 11.70 2.42
CA ASN A 237 8.90 10.26 2.59
C ASN A 237 9.60 9.61 1.38
N LEU A 238 9.42 10.14 0.17
CA LEU A 238 10.15 9.70 -1.01
C LEU A 238 11.64 10.10 -0.98
N MET A 239 11.98 11.23 -0.34
CA MET A 239 13.36 11.70 -0.14
C MET A 239 14.14 10.87 0.89
N LYS A 240 13.44 10.25 1.85
CA LYS A 240 14.08 9.49 2.93
C LYS A 240 15.00 8.39 2.39
N PRO A 241 16.24 8.27 2.92
CA PRO A 241 17.11 7.15 2.60
C PRO A 241 16.42 5.82 2.93
N ARG A 242 16.51 4.84 2.04
CA ARG A 242 16.11 3.47 2.36
C ARG A 242 17.31 2.71 2.92
N ALA A 243 17.28 2.43 4.21
CA ALA A 243 18.25 1.55 4.84
C ALA A 243 17.62 0.17 5.04
N ASN A 244 18.35 -0.88 4.75
CA ASN A 244 17.96 -2.23 5.12
C ASN A 244 18.18 -2.38 6.62
N THR A 245 17.08 -2.38 7.37
CA THR A 245 17.13 -2.58 8.83
C THR A 245 16.67 -3.98 9.19
N GLN A 246 17.10 -4.47 10.34
CA GLN A 246 16.65 -5.77 10.83
C GLN A 246 15.11 -5.82 10.99
N ALA A 247 14.48 -4.71 11.32
CA ALA A 247 13.02 -4.60 11.41
C ALA A 247 12.35 -4.78 10.03
N THR A 248 12.92 -4.16 8.97
CA THR A 248 12.43 -4.32 7.60
C THR A 248 12.59 -5.76 7.10
N LEU A 249 13.76 -6.37 7.36
CA LEU A 249 14.02 -7.78 7.00
C LEU A 249 13.07 -8.73 7.74
N LEU A 250 12.78 -8.46 9.02
CA LEU A 250 11.82 -9.24 9.78
C LEU A 250 10.40 -9.05 9.25
N GLY A 251 10.07 -7.86 8.73
CA GLY A 251 8.81 -7.58 8.05
C GLY A 251 8.64 -8.43 6.80
N ASN A 252 9.65 -8.44 5.94
CA ASN A 252 9.65 -9.26 4.72
C ASN A 252 9.51 -10.75 5.05
N PHE A 253 10.25 -11.22 6.07
CA PHE A 253 10.13 -12.59 6.55
C PHE A 253 8.72 -12.91 7.04
N ALA A 254 8.10 -12.01 7.80
CA ALA A 254 6.77 -12.26 8.36
C ALA A 254 5.67 -12.32 7.29
N GLY A 255 5.78 -11.53 6.21
CA GLY A 255 4.92 -11.66 5.02
C GLY A 255 5.11 -13.03 4.36
N ALA A 256 6.35 -13.40 3.99
CA ALA A 256 6.66 -14.70 3.41
C ALA A 256 6.20 -15.87 4.31
N ALA A 257 6.34 -15.74 5.63
CA ALA A 257 5.89 -16.77 6.56
C ALA A 257 4.36 -16.93 6.57
N LEU A 258 3.59 -15.85 6.44
CA LEU A 258 2.13 -15.93 6.32
C LEU A 258 1.73 -16.70 5.05
N ASP A 259 2.36 -16.37 3.93
CA ASP A 259 2.12 -17.03 2.64
C ASP A 259 2.49 -18.51 2.69
N ASP A 260 3.67 -18.86 3.18
CA ASP A 260 4.13 -20.24 3.31
C ASP A 260 3.24 -21.07 4.27
N ILE A 261 2.79 -20.48 5.38
CA ILE A 261 1.88 -21.15 6.31
C ILE A 261 0.55 -21.48 5.62
N ILE A 262 0.01 -20.56 4.83
CA ILE A 262 -1.22 -20.78 4.06
C ILE A 262 -0.96 -21.80 2.95
N ASN A 263 0.13 -21.70 2.19
CA ASN A 263 0.45 -22.58 1.07
C ASN A 263 0.81 -24.02 1.50
N SER A 264 1.41 -24.21 2.67
CA SER A 264 1.93 -25.51 3.15
C SER A 264 0.86 -26.54 3.56
N HIS A 265 -0.40 -26.14 3.63
CA HIS A 265 -1.51 -27.02 4.07
C HIS A 265 -1.22 -27.77 5.40
N GLY A 266 -0.48 -27.12 6.28
CA GLY A 266 -0.14 -27.65 7.62
C GLY A 266 1.16 -28.44 7.71
N LYS A 267 1.96 -28.44 6.67
CA LYS A 267 3.34 -29.00 6.66
C LYS A 267 4.41 -27.91 6.80
N TYR A 268 4.04 -26.74 7.30
CA TYR A 268 4.90 -25.58 7.41
C TYR A 268 6.15 -25.85 8.27
N GLN A 269 7.30 -25.42 7.79
CA GLN A 269 8.59 -25.51 8.46
C GLN A 269 9.29 -24.14 8.40
N VAL A 270 9.36 -23.44 9.51
CA VAL A 270 9.93 -22.10 9.62
C VAL A 270 11.37 -21.98 9.09
N ASN A 271 12.18 -23.04 9.25
CA ASN A 271 13.55 -23.05 8.79
C ASN A 271 13.67 -22.99 7.26
N GLU A 272 12.72 -23.53 6.53
CA GLU A 272 12.72 -23.45 5.06
C GLU A 272 12.36 -22.03 4.60
N THR A 273 11.36 -21.39 5.20
CA THR A 273 11.05 -19.99 4.95
C THR A 273 12.22 -19.06 5.29
N ILE A 274 12.93 -19.31 6.41
CA ILE A 274 14.13 -18.54 6.77
C ILE A 274 15.20 -18.68 5.68
N LYS A 275 15.48 -19.92 5.23
CA LYS A 275 16.48 -20.16 4.17
C LYS A 275 16.10 -19.53 2.84
N SER A 276 14.85 -19.65 2.41
CA SER A 276 14.34 -19.02 1.20
C SER A 276 14.50 -17.50 1.27
N ASN A 277 14.04 -16.89 2.36
CA ASN A 277 14.13 -15.45 2.59
C ASN A 277 15.59 -14.95 2.59
N PHE A 278 16.54 -15.71 3.17
CA PHE A 278 17.98 -15.38 3.10
C PHE A 278 18.52 -15.45 1.67
N ARG A 279 18.06 -16.38 0.84
CA ARG A 279 18.50 -16.48 -0.56
C ARG A 279 17.92 -15.34 -1.41
N GLU A 280 16.63 -15.12 -1.30
CA GLU A 280 15.92 -14.11 -2.09
C GLU A 280 16.32 -12.67 -1.74
N LYS A 281 16.62 -12.43 -0.46
CA LYS A 281 16.98 -11.10 0.08
C LYS A 281 18.45 -11.02 0.51
N ALA A 282 19.30 -11.79 -0.13
CA ALA A 282 20.73 -11.89 0.26
C ALA A 282 21.42 -10.52 0.29
N LEU A 283 21.16 -9.65 -0.69
CA LEU A 283 21.74 -8.31 -0.74
C LEU A 283 21.27 -7.43 0.42
N GLU A 284 19.98 -7.48 0.73
CA GLU A 284 19.41 -6.73 1.82
C GLU A 284 19.98 -7.17 3.18
N PHE A 285 20.17 -8.47 3.37
CA PHE A 285 20.83 -9.00 4.58
C PHE A 285 22.30 -8.57 4.66
N CYS A 286 23.04 -8.66 3.54
CA CYS A 286 24.44 -8.26 3.49
C CYS A 286 24.67 -6.75 3.71
N THR A 287 23.70 -5.92 3.33
CA THR A 287 23.75 -4.46 3.46
C THR A 287 23.05 -3.93 4.70
N CYS A 288 22.50 -4.80 5.56
CA CYS A 288 21.88 -4.42 6.81
C CYS A 288 22.94 -4.06 7.86
N PRO A 289 23.08 -2.79 8.29
CA PRO A 289 24.01 -2.42 9.34
C PRO A 289 23.58 -3.05 10.67
N TRP A 290 24.57 -3.54 11.43
CA TRP A 290 24.35 -4.09 12.77
C TRP A 290 23.41 -5.30 12.82
N PHE A 291 23.37 -6.12 11.76
CA PHE A 291 22.52 -7.31 11.71
C PHE A 291 22.90 -8.31 12.81
N ASP A 292 21.94 -8.61 13.69
CA ASP A 292 22.05 -9.64 14.73
C ASP A 292 21.28 -10.90 14.31
N ALA A 293 22.00 -11.88 13.76
CA ALA A 293 21.44 -13.13 13.28
C ALA A 293 20.69 -13.93 14.36
N LYS A 294 21.20 -13.93 15.62
CA LYS A 294 20.57 -14.66 16.73
C LYS A 294 19.24 -14.03 17.11
N LYS A 295 19.21 -12.70 17.21
CA LYS A 295 17.99 -11.97 17.50
C LYS A 295 16.99 -12.13 16.37
N PHE A 296 17.42 -11.98 15.10
CA PHE A 296 16.57 -12.18 13.93
C PHE A 296 15.92 -13.58 13.95
N TYR A 297 16.71 -14.64 14.16
CA TYR A 297 16.21 -16.01 14.22
C TYR A 297 15.19 -16.21 15.35
N THR A 298 15.41 -15.63 16.52
CA THR A 298 14.49 -15.70 17.65
C THR A 298 13.17 -14.98 17.34
N ASP A 299 13.26 -13.76 16.81
CA ASP A 299 12.07 -12.95 16.47
C ASP A 299 11.28 -13.59 15.30
N ALA A 300 11.98 -14.15 14.30
CA ALA A 300 11.36 -14.84 13.17
C ALA A 300 10.57 -16.08 13.62
N ASN A 301 11.15 -16.92 14.49
CA ASN A 301 10.45 -18.08 15.04
C ASN A 301 9.21 -17.69 15.86
N LEU A 302 9.32 -16.62 16.67
CA LEU A 302 8.19 -16.13 17.46
C LEU A 302 7.06 -15.66 16.54
N GLN A 303 7.39 -14.87 15.50
CA GLN A 303 6.37 -14.38 14.57
C GLN A 303 5.74 -15.52 13.76
N ALA A 304 6.54 -16.45 13.26
CA ALA A 304 6.03 -17.63 12.56
C ALA A 304 5.09 -18.48 13.43
N TYR A 305 5.43 -18.66 14.71
CA TYR A 305 4.56 -19.35 15.67
C TYR A 305 3.23 -18.61 15.88
N ASN A 306 3.26 -17.29 16.06
CA ASN A 306 2.04 -16.48 16.21
C ASN A 306 1.17 -16.51 14.94
N LEU A 307 1.81 -16.40 13.76
CA LEU A 307 1.12 -16.47 12.47
C LEU A 307 0.44 -17.82 12.26
N GLN A 308 1.11 -18.94 12.61
CA GLN A 308 0.52 -20.28 12.54
C GLN A 308 -0.75 -20.35 13.39
N GLN A 309 -0.72 -19.82 14.63
CA GLN A 309 -1.89 -19.78 15.50
C GLN A 309 -3.02 -18.92 14.91
N VAL A 310 -2.70 -17.77 14.30
CA VAL A 310 -3.68 -16.91 13.62
C VAL A 310 -4.34 -17.64 12.46
N VAL A 311 -3.56 -18.31 11.62
CA VAL A 311 -4.07 -19.09 10.49
C VAL A 311 -4.97 -20.23 10.97
N ASP A 312 -4.59 -20.95 12.04
CA ASP A 312 -5.42 -22.01 12.63
C ASP A 312 -6.73 -21.48 13.23
N ILE A 313 -6.75 -20.22 13.72
CA ILE A 313 -7.97 -19.55 14.22
C ILE A 313 -8.87 -19.12 13.07
N LEU A 314 -8.32 -18.46 12.06
CA LEU A 314 -9.09 -17.92 10.93
C LEU A 314 -9.55 -19.02 9.97
N PHE A 315 -8.73 -20.05 9.76
CA PHE A 315 -8.92 -21.13 8.80
C PHE A 315 -8.75 -22.51 9.44
N PRO A 316 -9.61 -22.92 10.37
CA PRO A 316 -9.50 -24.22 11.04
C PRO A 316 -9.60 -25.37 10.02
N ARG A 317 -8.86 -26.45 10.27
CA ARG A 317 -8.75 -27.59 9.33
C ARG A 317 -10.05 -28.38 9.18
N THR A 318 -10.88 -28.39 10.21
CA THR A 318 -12.18 -29.08 10.20
C THR A 318 -13.28 -28.09 10.57
N ILE A 319 -14.11 -27.77 9.62
CA ILE A 319 -15.29 -26.91 9.80
C ILE A 319 -16.52 -27.80 9.61
N SER A 320 -17.39 -27.87 10.61
CA SER A 320 -18.69 -28.57 10.46
C SER A 320 -19.63 -27.73 9.57
N GLN A 321 -20.56 -28.40 8.86
CA GLN A 321 -21.56 -27.71 8.04
C GLN A 321 -22.41 -26.74 8.88
N ALA A 322 -22.63 -27.03 10.17
CA ALA A 322 -23.33 -26.15 11.11
C ALA A 322 -22.50 -24.85 11.38
N GLN A 323 -21.20 -24.97 11.53
CA GLN A 323 -20.28 -23.81 11.67
C GLN A 323 -20.21 -22.98 10.39
N MET A 324 -20.21 -23.61 9.21
CA MET A 324 -20.29 -22.88 7.94
C MET A 324 -21.60 -22.11 7.78
N ASN A 325 -22.69 -22.59 8.31
CA ASN A 325 -23.99 -21.92 8.26
C ASN A 325 -24.14 -20.82 9.34
N ALA A 326 -23.40 -20.91 10.45
CA ALA A 326 -23.32 -19.90 11.53
C ALA A 326 -22.44 -18.67 11.17
N PHE A 327 -21.97 -18.60 10.00
CA PHE A 327 -20.85 -17.81 9.48
C PHE A 327 -20.93 -16.28 9.59
N ARG A 328 -21.96 -15.72 10.13
CA ARG A 328 -22.10 -14.24 10.12
C ARG A 328 -21.35 -13.52 11.25
N GLY A 329 -20.68 -14.23 12.14
CA GLY A 329 -20.05 -13.57 13.28
C GLY A 329 -18.82 -14.25 13.90
N GLU A 330 -18.60 -15.54 13.68
CA GLU A 330 -17.57 -16.30 14.44
C GLU A 330 -16.11 -16.07 13.96
N GLY A 331 -15.88 -15.36 12.82
CA GLY A 331 -14.51 -15.08 12.34
C GLY A 331 -13.75 -16.31 11.83
N ILE A 332 -14.47 -17.33 11.38
CA ILE A 332 -13.93 -18.56 10.78
C ILE A 332 -14.22 -18.55 9.29
N TYR A 333 -13.23 -18.91 8.47
CA TYR A 333 -13.30 -18.83 7.01
C TYR A 333 -12.84 -20.12 6.35
N ASP A 334 -13.32 -20.34 5.12
CA ASP A 334 -12.86 -21.45 4.29
C ASP A 334 -11.47 -21.15 3.74
N ARG A 335 -10.48 -21.98 4.13
CA ARG A 335 -9.09 -21.84 3.68
C ARG A 335 -8.96 -21.93 2.16
N LYS A 336 -9.78 -22.71 1.46
CA LYS A 336 -9.76 -22.81 0.01
C LYS A 336 -10.04 -21.50 -0.70
N LYS A 337 -10.66 -20.54 0.00
CA LYS A 337 -10.97 -19.22 -0.51
C LYS A 337 -9.92 -18.17 -0.18
N ALA A 338 -8.88 -18.50 0.59
CA ALA A 338 -7.82 -17.56 0.94
C ALA A 338 -7.02 -17.17 -0.31
N ILE A 339 -6.90 -15.87 -0.57
CA ILE A 339 -6.09 -15.28 -1.62
C ILE A 339 -4.96 -14.49 -0.95
N LEU A 340 -3.75 -14.70 -1.43
CA LEU A 340 -2.54 -14.03 -0.99
C LEU A 340 -2.21 -12.87 -1.91
N GLU A 341 -1.87 -11.73 -1.33
CA GLU A 341 -1.33 -10.55 -2.00
C GLU A 341 -2.14 -10.03 -3.21
N PRO A 342 -3.51 -10.07 -3.17
CA PRO A 342 -4.32 -9.55 -4.26
C PRO A 342 -4.12 -8.05 -4.44
N SER A 343 -3.96 -7.61 -5.69
CA SER A 343 -3.77 -6.21 -6.05
C SER A 343 -5.05 -5.60 -6.59
N PHE A 344 -5.21 -4.29 -6.39
CA PHE A 344 -6.37 -3.52 -6.80
C PHE A 344 -6.00 -2.16 -7.37
N VAL A 345 -6.75 -1.77 -8.38
CA VAL A 345 -6.77 -0.41 -8.94
C VAL A 345 -8.18 0.17 -8.69
N CYS A 346 -8.27 1.28 -8.01
CA CYS A 346 -9.54 1.95 -7.68
C CYS A 346 -9.50 3.42 -8.14
N GLU A 347 -9.74 3.63 -9.42
CA GLU A 347 -9.80 4.97 -10.01
C GLU A 347 -10.94 5.80 -9.40
N ALA A 348 -12.04 5.16 -8.97
CA ALA A 348 -13.12 5.88 -8.29
C ALA A 348 -12.62 6.69 -7.08
N LEU A 349 -11.65 6.16 -6.33
CA LEU A 349 -11.03 6.80 -5.16
C LEU A 349 -9.63 7.39 -5.47
N GLY A 350 -9.10 7.20 -6.66
CA GLY A 350 -7.75 7.63 -7.04
C GLY A 350 -6.64 6.94 -6.26
N ILE A 351 -6.82 5.68 -5.91
CA ILE A 351 -5.88 4.89 -5.10
C ILE A 351 -5.65 3.50 -5.69
N GLN A 352 -4.52 2.90 -5.35
CA GLN A 352 -4.18 1.52 -5.66
C GLN A 352 -3.47 0.85 -4.49
N GLY A 353 -3.42 -0.48 -4.48
CA GLY A 353 -2.68 -1.18 -3.44
C GLY A 353 -2.80 -2.68 -3.52
N ARG A 354 -2.09 -3.35 -2.61
CA ARG A 354 -2.03 -4.80 -2.48
C ARG A 354 -2.33 -5.17 -1.03
N VAL A 355 -3.29 -6.05 -0.83
CA VAL A 355 -3.73 -6.54 0.49
C VAL A 355 -2.95 -7.80 0.82
N ASP A 356 -2.49 -7.99 2.07
CA ASP A 356 -1.70 -9.16 2.44
C ASP A 356 -2.52 -10.47 2.33
N LEU A 357 -3.77 -10.46 2.82
CA LEU A 357 -4.63 -11.65 2.78
C LEU A 357 -6.11 -11.26 2.69
N MET A 358 -6.85 -11.90 1.81
CA MET A 358 -8.32 -11.84 1.79
C MET A 358 -8.94 -13.17 1.37
N THR A 359 -10.28 -13.22 1.31
CA THR A 359 -11.00 -14.37 0.75
C THR A 359 -11.68 -14.01 -0.58
N THR A 360 -11.79 -14.97 -1.51
CA THR A 360 -12.41 -14.80 -2.84
C THR A 360 -13.85 -14.29 -2.77
N ASP A 361 -14.56 -14.58 -1.66
CA ASP A 361 -15.91 -14.08 -1.41
C ASP A 361 -15.93 -12.74 -0.66
N SER A 362 -14.77 -12.10 -0.52
CA SER A 362 -14.59 -10.80 0.14
C SER A 362 -15.13 -10.71 1.58
N LYS A 363 -15.27 -11.83 2.28
CA LYS A 363 -15.76 -11.83 3.67
C LYS A 363 -14.71 -11.49 4.71
N LEU A 364 -13.44 -11.69 4.39
CA LEU A 364 -12.29 -11.40 5.23
C LEU A 364 -11.31 -10.53 4.46
N LEU A 365 -10.74 -9.54 5.14
CA LEU A 365 -9.61 -8.72 4.73
C LEU A 365 -8.66 -8.60 5.91
N VAL A 366 -7.39 -8.96 5.71
CA VAL A 366 -6.34 -8.90 6.73
C VAL A 366 -5.17 -8.09 6.21
N GLU A 367 -4.72 -7.14 7.01
CA GLU A 367 -3.46 -6.43 6.82
C GLU A 367 -2.50 -6.84 7.94
N GLN A 368 -1.30 -7.28 7.59
CA GLN A 368 -0.31 -7.80 8.53
C GLN A 368 0.80 -6.78 8.81
N LYS A 369 1.20 -6.66 10.07
CA LYS A 369 2.30 -5.82 10.53
C LYS A 369 3.21 -6.60 11.49
N SER A 370 4.50 -6.58 11.22
CA SER A 370 5.52 -7.27 12.03
C SER A 370 6.10 -6.40 13.15
N GLY A 371 5.85 -5.08 13.10
CA GLY A 371 6.43 -4.08 13.98
C GLY A 371 5.85 -4.05 15.39
N ARG A 372 6.48 -3.24 16.24
CA ARG A 372 5.97 -2.93 17.59
C ARG A 372 4.73 -2.05 17.50
N ASN A 373 3.83 -2.27 18.43
CA ASN A 373 2.69 -1.40 18.68
C ASN A 373 2.71 -0.97 20.15
N LEU A 374 3.06 0.28 20.38
CA LEU A 374 3.20 0.83 21.74
C LEU A 374 1.87 0.87 22.49
N ASN A 375 0.75 1.04 21.80
CA ASN A 375 -0.58 1.06 22.42
C ASN A 375 -0.92 -0.33 23.01
N ILE A 376 -0.53 -1.42 22.33
CA ILE A 376 -0.69 -2.79 22.84
C ILE A 376 0.22 -3.01 24.05
N GLU A 377 1.50 -2.59 23.96
CA GLU A 377 2.51 -2.83 25.00
C GLU A 377 2.23 -2.01 26.27
N SER A 378 1.75 -0.78 26.13
CA SER A 378 1.40 0.11 27.26
C SER A 378 0.00 -0.13 27.82
N HIS A 379 -0.84 -0.89 27.12
CA HIS A 379 -2.27 -1.06 27.41
C HIS A 379 -3.03 0.29 27.40
N GLN A 380 -2.56 1.26 26.60
CA GLN A 380 -3.16 2.58 26.43
C GLN A 380 -3.60 2.77 24.98
N ALA A 381 -4.87 3.12 24.80
CA ALA A 381 -5.39 3.45 23.47
C ALA A 381 -4.91 4.83 23.02
N ASP A 382 -4.81 5.03 21.71
CA ASP A 382 -4.58 6.33 21.11
C ASP A 382 -5.62 7.36 21.60
N PRO A 383 -5.21 8.55 22.07
CA PRO A 383 -6.13 9.52 22.65
C PRO A 383 -7.12 10.13 21.65
N ASN A 384 -6.76 10.22 20.36
CA ASN A 384 -7.59 10.86 19.34
C ASN A 384 -8.65 9.91 18.78
N TYR A 385 -8.28 8.64 18.59
CA TYR A 385 -9.15 7.63 17.99
C TYR A 385 -9.61 6.56 18.99
N HIS A 386 -9.17 6.63 20.23
CA HIS A 386 -9.47 5.67 21.30
C HIS A 386 -9.27 4.21 20.85
N SER A 387 -8.17 3.96 20.14
CA SER A 387 -7.88 2.67 19.51
C SER A 387 -6.52 2.12 19.90
N PHE A 388 -6.41 0.78 19.94
CA PHE A 388 -5.13 0.10 20.17
C PHE A 388 -4.32 -0.06 18.86
N GLN A 389 -4.95 -0.02 17.69
CA GLN A 389 -4.23 -0.01 16.42
C GLN A 389 -3.56 1.34 16.18
N LEU A 390 -2.39 1.33 15.56
CA LEU A 390 -1.71 2.55 15.14
C LEU A 390 -2.49 3.21 14.00
N VAL A 391 -2.60 4.53 14.00
CA VAL A 391 -3.39 5.31 13.05
C VAL A 391 -3.00 5.03 11.59
N PRO A 392 -1.70 4.99 11.19
CA PRO A 392 -1.32 4.66 9.82
C PRO A 392 -1.83 3.30 9.36
N HIS A 393 -1.77 2.28 10.22
CA HIS A 393 -2.25 0.94 9.89
C HIS A 393 -3.77 0.88 9.80
N TYR A 394 -4.46 1.68 10.60
CA TYR A 394 -5.90 1.81 10.53
C TYR A 394 -6.34 2.48 9.22
N VAL A 395 -5.70 3.60 8.85
CA VAL A 395 -5.93 4.30 7.57
C VAL A 395 -5.73 3.35 6.39
N GLN A 396 -4.64 2.60 6.37
CA GLN A 396 -4.35 1.64 5.31
C GLN A 396 -5.49 0.62 5.14
N LEU A 397 -5.95 0.03 6.25
CA LEU A 397 -7.02 -0.96 6.25
C LEU A 397 -8.37 -0.35 5.81
N LEU A 398 -8.68 0.89 6.23
CA LEU A 398 -9.90 1.60 5.82
C LEU A 398 -9.91 1.92 4.33
N LEU A 399 -8.76 2.31 3.76
CA LEU A 399 -8.65 2.57 2.33
C LEU A 399 -8.83 1.30 1.50
N TYR A 400 -8.27 0.14 1.91
CA TYR A 400 -8.54 -1.15 1.26
C TYR A 400 -10.02 -1.53 1.35
N TYR A 401 -10.66 -1.30 2.48
CA TYR A 401 -12.08 -1.52 2.61
C TYR A 401 -12.89 -0.62 1.67
N GLY A 402 -12.48 0.65 1.52
CA GLY A 402 -13.06 1.59 0.54
C GLY A 402 -12.93 1.08 -0.90
N VAL A 403 -11.78 0.51 -1.28
CA VAL A 403 -11.59 -0.13 -2.59
C VAL A 403 -12.62 -1.24 -2.81
N LEU A 404 -12.81 -2.13 -1.84
CA LEU A 404 -13.80 -3.21 -1.95
C LEU A 404 -15.23 -2.67 -2.10
N GLN A 405 -15.58 -1.59 -1.40
CA GLN A 405 -16.88 -0.97 -1.51
C GLN A 405 -17.15 -0.36 -2.89
N HIS A 406 -16.17 0.35 -3.46
CA HIS A 406 -16.34 1.05 -4.73
C HIS A 406 -16.17 0.16 -5.94
N ASN A 407 -15.18 -0.74 -5.95
CA ASN A 407 -14.93 -1.64 -7.09
C ASN A 407 -15.96 -2.78 -7.16
N PHE A 408 -16.31 -3.39 -6.02
CA PHE A 408 -17.17 -4.59 -5.97
C PHE A 408 -18.56 -4.32 -5.41
N LYS A 409 -18.90 -3.05 -5.12
CA LYS A 409 -20.22 -2.62 -4.61
C LYS A 409 -20.67 -3.38 -3.35
N LEU A 410 -19.71 -3.73 -2.48
CA LEU A 410 -19.98 -4.47 -1.25
C LEU A 410 -20.67 -3.58 -0.21
N GLY A 411 -21.70 -4.09 0.42
CA GLY A 411 -22.41 -3.38 1.49
C GLY A 411 -21.59 -3.30 2.79
N ASN A 412 -21.85 -2.28 3.60
CA ASN A 412 -21.10 -1.91 4.81
C ASN A 412 -20.92 -2.99 5.90
N ASN A 413 -21.57 -4.15 5.80
CA ASN A 413 -21.52 -5.17 6.86
C ASN A 413 -21.09 -6.55 6.35
N LEU A 414 -20.61 -6.65 5.11
CA LEU A 414 -20.34 -7.96 4.50
C LEU A 414 -18.88 -8.39 4.68
N VAL A 415 -17.97 -7.47 4.98
CA VAL A 415 -16.53 -7.74 5.12
C VAL A 415 -16.10 -7.63 6.57
N ASN A 416 -15.40 -8.62 7.08
CA ASN A 416 -14.69 -8.54 8.35
C ASN A 416 -13.26 -8.05 8.09
N ILE A 417 -12.93 -6.87 8.61
CA ILE A 417 -11.61 -6.29 8.49
C ILE A 417 -10.78 -6.57 9.74
N ARG A 418 -9.56 -7.05 9.54
CA ARG A 418 -8.65 -7.46 10.61
C ARG A 418 -7.29 -6.81 10.44
N LEU A 419 -6.72 -6.36 11.54
CA LEU A 419 -5.34 -5.92 11.60
C LEU A 419 -4.54 -6.93 12.41
N LEU A 420 -3.48 -7.48 11.81
CA LEU A 420 -2.66 -8.53 12.38
C LEU A 420 -1.27 -7.99 12.74
N TYR A 421 -0.97 -7.90 14.02
CA TYR A 421 0.38 -7.65 14.52
C TYR A 421 1.05 -8.97 14.87
N SER A 422 1.84 -9.52 13.95
CA SER A 422 2.44 -10.87 14.07
C SER A 422 3.46 -11.02 15.22
N LYS A 423 3.96 -9.90 15.74
CA LYS A 423 4.82 -9.90 16.92
C LYS A 423 4.13 -10.40 18.18
N TYR A 424 2.81 -10.24 18.27
CA TYR A 424 2.03 -10.56 19.48
C TYR A 424 1.22 -11.83 19.29
N GLN A 425 0.89 -12.48 20.41
CA GLN A 425 -0.03 -13.62 20.40
C GLN A 425 -1.40 -13.22 19.82
N PRO A 426 -2.15 -14.13 19.19
CA PRO A 426 -3.43 -13.81 18.53
C PRO A 426 -4.42 -13.02 19.38
N GLN A 427 -4.47 -13.27 20.70
CA GLN A 427 -5.37 -12.59 21.62
C GLN A 427 -5.15 -11.07 21.71
N ASN A 428 -3.93 -10.61 21.42
CA ASN A 428 -3.56 -9.19 21.41
C ASN A 428 -3.21 -8.71 20.00
N GLY A 429 -2.75 -9.61 19.12
CA GLY A 429 -2.23 -9.27 17.80
C GLY A 429 -3.26 -9.30 16.68
N LEU A 430 -4.28 -10.19 16.74
CA LEU A 430 -5.32 -10.27 15.71
C LEU A 430 -6.53 -9.42 16.11
N MET A 431 -6.54 -8.17 15.68
CA MET A 431 -7.58 -7.20 16.05
C MET A 431 -8.75 -7.20 15.08
N VAL A 432 -9.96 -7.23 15.63
CA VAL A 432 -11.17 -6.85 14.90
C VAL A 432 -11.22 -5.33 14.78
N VAL A 433 -11.38 -4.85 13.58
CA VAL A 433 -11.47 -3.42 13.28
C VAL A 433 -12.83 -3.12 12.66
N ALA A 434 -13.42 -1.98 12.99
CA ALA A 434 -14.65 -1.51 12.37
C ALA A 434 -14.36 -0.36 11.39
N TYR A 435 -15.17 -0.25 10.34
CA TYR A 435 -15.07 0.86 9.38
C TYR A 435 -15.41 2.20 10.05
N TYR A 436 -14.43 3.08 10.16
CA TYR A 436 -14.57 4.41 10.74
C TYR A 436 -14.59 5.48 9.64
N GLN A 437 -15.81 5.89 9.29
CA GLN A 437 -16.07 6.77 8.15
C GLN A 437 -15.34 8.13 8.24
N LYS A 438 -15.21 8.72 9.44
CA LYS A 438 -14.50 10.00 9.62
C LYS A 438 -13.04 9.89 9.21
N LEU A 439 -12.31 8.89 9.72
CA LEU A 439 -10.90 8.68 9.40
C LEU A 439 -10.71 8.29 7.92
N PHE A 440 -11.66 7.55 7.35
CA PHE A 440 -11.64 7.25 5.92
C PHE A 440 -11.77 8.52 5.07
N ARG A 441 -12.71 9.43 5.42
CA ARG A 441 -12.85 10.72 4.72
C ARG A 441 -11.58 11.55 4.85
N GLU A 442 -11.04 11.69 6.04
CA GLU A 442 -9.78 12.39 6.31
C GLU A 442 -8.62 11.85 5.46
N ALA A 443 -8.56 10.53 5.26
CA ALA A 443 -7.57 9.91 4.38
C ALA A 443 -7.77 10.27 2.91
N ILE A 444 -9.01 10.38 2.44
CA ILE A 444 -9.34 10.82 1.08
C ILE A 444 -9.06 12.32 0.90
N GLU A 445 -9.41 13.16 1.87
CA GLU A 445 -9.10 14.59 1.86
C GLU A 445 -7.58 14.80 1.78
N TYR A 446 -6.81 14.09 2.61
CA TYR A 446 -5.36 14.10 2.54
C TYR A 446 -4.83 13.65 1.17
N ARG A 447 -5.39 12.56 0.61
CA ARG A 447 -5.05 12.10 -0.75
C ARG A 447 -5.27 13.21 -1.79
N ASN A 448 -6.36 13.95 -1.71
CA ASN A 448 -6.65 15.06 -2.61
C ASN A 448 -5.62 16.20 -2.47
N GLN A 449 -5.30 16.58 -1.25
CA GLN A 449 -4.32 17.63 -0.95
C GLN A 449 -2.92 17.28 -1.46
N LEU A 450 -2.45 16.03 -1.23
CA LEU A 450 -1.13 15.61 -1.71
C LEU A 450 -1.05 15.54 -3.24
N VAL A 451 -2.15 15.18 -3.91
CA VAL A 451 -2.20 15.16 -5.38
C VAL A 451 -2.17 16.58 -5.92
N ALA A 452 -2.99 17.48 -5.38
CA ALA A 452 -2.99 18.90 -5.76
C ALA A 452 -1.60 19.52 -5.57
N ALA A 453 -0.93 19.29 -4.43
CA ALA A 453 0.43 19.77 -4.20
C ALA A 453 1.43 19.20 -5.21
N SER A 454 1.31 17.91 -5.59
CA SER A 454 2.16 17.29 -6.60
C SER A 454 1.96 17.91 -7.98
N PHE A 455 0.70 18.20 -8.36
CA PHE A 455 0.37 18.87 -9.63
C PHE A 455 0.85 20.32 -9.64
N GLU A 456 0.66 21.05 -8.53
CA GLU A 456 1.15 22.43 -8.38
C GLU A 456 2.67 22.50 -8.56
N ILE A 457 3.43 21.63 -7.89
CA ILE A 457 4.88 21.56 -8.01
C ILE A 457 5.28 21.19 -9.46
N ALA A 458 4.62 20.22 -10.07
CA ALA A 458 4.88 19.83 -11.45
C ALA A 458 4.63 20.99 -12.42
N LYS A 459 3.64 21.84 -12.16
CA LYS A 459 3.25 22.99 -13.00
C LYS A 459 4.13 24.21 -12.74
N LYS A 460 4.25 24.63 -11.48
CA LYS A 460 4.92 25.88 -11.07
C LYS A 460 6.42 25.73 -10.82
N GLY A 461 6.91 24.53 -10.54
CA GLY A 461 8.29 24.22 -10.18
C GLY A 461 8.45 23.93 -8.67
N PHE A 462 9.46 23.12 -8.33
CA PHE A 462 9.74 22.73 -6.94
C PHE A 462 10.21 23.91 -6.08
N GLU A 463 10.80 24.94 -6.67
CA GLU A 463 11.24 26.16 -6.00
C GLU A 463 10.12 26.87 -5.25
N HIS A 464 8.86 26.75 -5.69
CA HIS A 464 7.71 27.35 -5.02
C HIS A 464 7.37 26.66 -3.69
N ALA A 465 7.63 25.36 -3.58
CA ALA A 465 7.38 24.59 -2.37
C ALA A 465 8.60 24.49 -1.44
N LEU A 466 9.80 24.84 -1.91
CA LEU A 466 11.06 24.61 -1.19
C LEU A 466 11.04 25.17 0.24
N ASN A 467 10.50 26.37 0.43
CA ASN A 467 10.46 27.05 1.73
C ASN A 467 9.49 26.40 2.72
N GLU A 468 8.59 25.55 2.26
CA GLU A 468 7.63 24.83 3.12
C GLU A 468 8.22 23.55 3.70
N PHE A 469 9.34 23.06 3.15
CA PHE A 469 10.02 21.88 3.68
C PHE A 469 10.81 22.19 4.96
N THR A 470 10.11 22.53 6.03
CA THR A 470 10.70 22.75 7.36
C THR A 470 9.98 21.94 8.43
N PRO A 471 10.65 21.50 9.50
CA PRO A 471 10.01 20.75 10.58
C PRO A 471 8.81 21.48 11.19
N ASP A 472 8.85 22.82 11.24
CA ASP A 472 7.80 23.62 11.86
C ASP A 472 6.54 23.71 10.97
N VAL A 473 6.68 23.85 9.65
CA VAL A 473 5.56 23.82 8.69
C VAL A 473 4.95 22.41 8.61
N LEU A 474 5.78 21.38 8.59
CA LEU A 474 5.32 19.99 8.51
C LEU A 474 4.58 19.51 9.77
N ASN A 475 4.77 20.19 10.90
CA ASN A 475 4.12 19.90 12.19
C ASN A 475 2.76 20.60 12.31
N VAL A 476 1.80 20.20 11.47
CA VAL A 476 0.46 20.79 11.45
C VAL A 476 -0.34 20.58 12.74
N ALA A 477 -0.03 19.54 13.51
CA ALA A 477 -0.64 19.30 14.82
C ALA A 477 -0.08 20.23 15.93
N GLY A 478 0.98 20.98 15.65
CA GLY A 478 1.63 21.84 16.64
C GLY A 478 2.23 21.08 17.83
N THR A 479 2.59 19.81 17.65
CA THR A 479 3.11 18.93 18.70
C THR A 479 4.42 19.49 19.26
N GLN A 480 4.53 19.64 20.60
CA GLN A 480 5.70 20.21 21.29
C GLN A 480 6.16 19.33 22.46
N ASP A 481 5.73 18.08 22.50
CA ASP A 481 6.10 17.18 23.58
C ASP A 481 7.59 16.75 23.52
N PHE A 482 8.04 16.07 24.58
CA PHE A 482 9.42 15.59 24.67
C PHE A 482 9.79 14.63 23.55
N PHE A 483 8.86 13.75 23.12
CA PHE A 483 9.12 12.75 22.09
C PHE A 483 9.31 13.41 20.73
N TYR A 484 8.42 14.33 20.35
CA TYR A 484 8.55 15.09 19.12
C TYR A 484 9.87 15.87 19.08
N ASN A 485 10.16 16.68 20.11
CA ASN A 485 11.34 17.56 20.12
C ASN A 485 12.66 16.77 20.13
N LYS A 486 12.70 15.61 20.82
CA LYS A 486 13.91 14.81 20.94
C LYS A 486 14.17 13.85 19.78
N TYR A 487 13.12 13.31 19.16
CA TYR A 487 13.24 12.23 18.19
C TYR A 487 12.67 12.57 16.81
N LEU A 488 11.46 13.15 16.74
CA LEU A 488 10.79 13.33 15.43
C LEU A 488 11.27 14.60 14.72
N LYS A 489 11.35 15.72 15.40
CA LYS A 489 11.85 17.00 14.85
C LYS A 489 13.27 16.86 14.27
N PRO A 490 14.26 16.24 14.95
CA PRO A 490 15.58 16.00 14.38
C PRO A 490 15.54 15.10 13.11
N GLN A 491 14.71 14.05 13.10
CA GLN A 491 14.57 13.22 11.92
C GLN A 491 13.97 13.97 10.72
N LEU A 492 13.07 14.92 10.97
CA LEU A 492 12.59 15.80 9.89
C LEU A 492 13.70 16.76 9.45
N ALA A 493 14.44 17.36 10.39
CA ALA A 493 15.55 18.27 10.11
C ALA A 493 16.66 17.59 9.28
N ASP A 494 16.99 16.31 9.56
CA ASP A 494 17.98 15.55 8.79
C ASP A 494 17.65 15.49 7.29
N ILE A 495 16.35 15.62 6.92
CA ILE A 495 15.91 15.61 5.53
C ILE A 495 15.71 17.02 5.00
N THR A 496 15.18 17.93 5.81
CA THR A 496 14.82 19.28 5.36
C THR A 496 15.98 20.28 5.40
N ASP A 497 16.89 20.21 6.38
CA ASP A 497 18.00 21.17 6.51
C ASP A 497 18.94 21.15 5.29
N PRO A 498 19.28 19.99 4.67
CA PRO A 498 20.08 19.98 3.45
C PRO A 498 19.48 20.78 2.30
N LEU A 499 18.14 20.88 2.21
CA LEU A 499 17.45 21.66 1.18
C LEU A 499 17.73 23.17 1.30
N HIS A 500 17.93 23.65 2.51
CA HIS A 500 18.15 25.06 2.81
C HIS A 500 19.65 25.46 2.92
N ALA A 501 20.54 24.49 2.78
CA ALA A 501 22.00 24.69 2.84
C ALA A 501 22.66 24.73 1.45
N LEU A 502 21.88 24.84 0.38
CA LEU A 502 22.34 24.77 -1.00
C LEU A 502 22.94 26.11 -1.49
N SER A 503 23.97 26.04 -2.31
CA SER A 503 24.39 27.18 -3.12
C SER A 503 23.35 27.47 -4.20
N PRO A 504 23.33 28.70 -4.80
CA PRO A 504 22.36 29.05 -5.86
C PRO A 504 22.35 28.07 -7.05
N LEU A 505 23.52 27.54 -7.43
CA LEU A 505 23.62 26.57 -8.53
C LEU A 505 23.06 25.21 -8.14
N GLU A 506 23.34 24.73 -6.92
CA GLU A 506 22.84 23.48 -6.42
C GLU A 506 21.31 23.50 -6.24
N GLU A 507 20.79 24.60 -5.71
CA GLU A 507 19.34 24.83 -5.57
C GLU A 507 18.65 24.82 -6.94
N ALA A 508 19.17 25.60 -7.90
CA ALA A 508 18.61 25.65 -9.25
C ALA A 508 18.63 24.27 -9.93
N TYR A 509 19.70 23.51 -9.78
CA TYR A 509 19.81 22.16 -10.30
C TYR A 509 18.81 21.21 -9.62
N PHE A 510 18.80 21.21 -8.29
CA PHE A 510 17.92 20.34 -7.52
C PHE A 510 16.44 20.60 -7.83
N CYS A 511 16.01 21.87 -7.75
CA CYS A 511 14.61 22.24 -8.03
C CYS A 511 14.20 21.89 -9.46
N ARG A 512 15.06 22.14 -10.43
CA ARG A 512 14.79 21.79 -11.84
C ARG A 512 14.65 20.28 -12.05
N MET A 513 15.53 19.49 -11.45
CA MET A 513 15.50 18.03 -11.58
C MET A 513 14.31 17.43 -10.82
N MET A 514 13.97 17.95 -9.64
CA MET A 514 12.75 17.55 -8.90
C MET A 514 11.49 17.84 -9.72
N THR A 515 11.39 19.03 -10.30
CA THR A 515 10.28 19.42 -11.19
C THR A 515 10.19 18.46 -12.38
N PHE A 516 11.31 18.14 -13.02
CA PHE A 516 11.38 17.20 -14.13
C PHE A 516 10.86 15.81 -13.72
N VAL A 517 11.35 15.26 -12.62
CA VAL A 517 10.92 13.92 -12.15
C VAL A 517 9.42 13.88 -11.83
N LEU A 518 8.88 14.93 -11.21
CA LEU A 518 7.45 14.99 -10.90
C LEU A 518 6.57 15.15 -12.16
N ARG A 519 7.02 15.90 -13.16
CA ARG A 519 6.36 15.99 -14.47
C ARG A 519 6.34 14.65 -15.20
N GLU A 520 7.48 13.96 -15.24
CA GLU A 520 7.59 12.61 -15.81
C GLU A 520 6.65 11.64 -15.11
N GLN A 521 6.55 11.69 -13.77
CA GLN A 521 5.61 10.88 -13.01
C GLN A 521 4.17 11.20 -13.37
N MET A 522 3.82 12.47 -13.45
CA MET A 522 2.48 12.92 -13.84
C MET A 522 2.12 12.37 -15.23
N ILE A 523 2.98 12.56 -16.23
CA ILE A 523 2.75 12.06 -17.59
C ILE A 523 2.65 10.53 -17.62
N SER A 524 3.53 9.85 -16.90
CA SER A 524 3.48 8.37 -16.80
C SER A 524 2.19 7.84 -16.19
N LYS A 525 1.56 8.60 -15.30
CA LYS A 525 0.29 8.21 -14.66
C LYS A 525 -0.94 8.58 -15.46
N VAL A 526 -1.04 9.84 -15.88
CA VAL A 526 -2.28 10.39 -16.48
C VAL A 526 -2.18 10.65 -17.98
N GLY A 527 -1.01 10.47 -18.58
CA GLY A 527 -0.76 10.74 -20.00
C GLY A 527 -0.35 12.18 -20.30
N ALA A 528 0.10 12.42 -21.55
CA ALA A 528 0.39 13.75 -22.08
C ALA A 528 -0.81 14.27 -22.86
N GLN A 529 -0.98 15.58 -22.90
CA GLN A 529 -2.06 16.24 -23.68
C GLN A 529 -2.02 15.92 -25.18
N GLU A 530 -0.87 15.52 -25.73
CA GLU A 530 -0.67 15.25 -27.15
C GLU A 530 -0.75 13.76 -27.53
N GLY A 531 -1.24 12.88 -26.67
CA GLY A 531 -1.74 11.55 -27.00
C GLY A 531 -0.75 10.51 -27.57
N THR A 532 0.57 10.71 -27.44
CA THR A 532 1.57 9.82 -28.06
C THR A 532 2.21 8.80 -27.11
N ASN A 533 2.00 8.92 -25.81
CA ASN A 533 2.63 8.06 -24.80
C ASN A 533 1.58 7.25 -24.05
N THR A 534 1.83 5.96 -23.88
CA THR A 534 1.05 5.10 -22.98
C THR A 534 1.22 5.52 -21.53
N SER A 535 0.11 5.64 -20.81
CA SER A 535 0.06 5.98 -19.39
C SER A 535 -0.53 4.84 -18.56
N SER A 536 -0.35 4.92 -17.25
CA SER A 536 -0.98 3.95 -16.35
C SER A 536 -2.52 4.06 -16.38
N SER A 537 -3.05 5.24 -16.64
CA SER A 537 -4.50 5.46 -16.76
C SER A 537 -5.13 4.78 -17.98
N ASP A 538 -4.34 4.44 -19.01
CA ASP A 538 -4.83 3.72 -20.19
C ASP A 538 -5.45 2.35 -19.83
N LEU A 539 -5.07 1.78 -18.70
CA LEU A 539 -5.69 0.56 -18.17
C LEU A 539 -7.22 0.67 -17.97
N TRP A 540 -7.76 1.86 -17.82
CA TRP A 540 -9.20 2.08 -17.63
C TRP A 540 -9.79 3.21 -18.49
N THR A 541 -8.98 4.07 -19.10
CA THR A 541 -9.43 5.17 -19.98
C THR A 541 -9.43 4.79 -21.45
N MET A 542 -8.46 3.94 -21.89
CA MET A 542 -8.33 3.54 -23.28
C MET A 542 -9.40 2.47 -23.63
N PRO A 543 -10.18 2.67 -24.70
CA PRO A 543 -11.14 1.68 -25.19
C PRO A 543 -10.47 0.34 -25.56
N LEU A 544 -11.20 -0.76 -25.38
CA LEU A 544 -10.66 -2.10 -25.64
C LEU A 544 -10.14 -2.26 -27.09
N ALA A 545 -10.83 -1.67 -28.07
CA ALA A 545 -10.39 -1.72 -29.48
C ALA A 545 -9.00 -1.07 -29.66
N GLU A 546 -8.79 0.11 -29.08
CA GLU A 546 -7.50 0.82 -29.12
C GLU A 546 -6.40 0.06 -28.38
N LYS A 547 -6.71 -0.56 -27.21
CA LYS A 547 -5.75 -1.42 -26.51
C LYS A 547 -5.30 -2.60 -27.37
N LYS A 548 -6.22 -3.22 -28.11
CA LYS A 548 -5.93 -4.32 -29.03
C LYS A 548 -5.08 -3.85 -30.21
N ASP A 549 -5.42 -2.72 -30.82
CA ASP A 549 -4.66 -2.13 -31.92
C ASP A 549 -3.23 -1.76 -31.50
N ALA A 550 -3.06 -1.26 -30.27
CA ALA A 550 -1.77 -0.97 -29.68
C ALA A 550 -1.00 -2.21 -29.20
N GLY A 551 -1.63 -3.40 -29.19
CA GLY A 551 -1.04 -4.63 -28.68
C GLY A 551 -0.83 -4.68 -27.16
N ASN A 552 -1.52 -3.84 -26.39
CA ASN A 552 -1.32 -3.64 -24.94
C ASN A 552 -2.20 -4.56 -24.06
N ILE A 553 -3.01 -5.41 -24.66
CA ILE A 553 -3.85 -6.36 -23.94
C ILE A 553 -3.97 -7.68 -24.73
N TYR A 554 -3.87 -8.78 -24.00
CA TYR A 554 -4.37 -10.08 -24.47
C TYR A 554 -5.73 -10.35 -23.82
N THR A 555 -6.70 -10.82 -24.61
CA THR A 555 -8.05 -11.16 -24.16
C THR A 555 -8.44 -12.58 -24.47
N ASP A 556 -9.51 -13.06 -23.83
CA ASP A 556 -10.12 -14.37 -24.05
C ASP A 556 -9.13 -15.54 -23.85
N LEU A 557 -8.12 -15.31 -22.99
CA LEU A 557 -7.17 -16.35 -22.62
C LEU A 557 -7.86 -17.39 -21.72
N HIS A 558 -7.49 -18.67 -21.90
CA HIS A 558 -7.97 -19.75 -21.03
C HIS A 558 -6.82 -20.48 -20.37
N ILE A 559 -6.91 -20.70 -19.08
CA ILE A 559 -5.90 -21.45 -18.33
C ILE A 559 -5.91 -22.91 -18.76
N ILE A 560 -4.76 -23.43 -19.13
CA ILE A 560 -4.56 -24.84 -19.53
C ILE A 560 -3.74 -25.61 -18.50
N ARG A 561 -2.89 -24.94 -17.73
CA ARG A 561 -2.07 -25.56 -16.69
C ARG A 561 -1.78 -24.59 -15.55
N LYS A 562 -1.63 -25.14 -14.34
CA LYS A 562 -1.30 -24.44 -13.10
C LYS A 562 -0.24 -25.24 -12.37
N ASP A 563 0.93 -24.70 -12.22
CA ASP A 563 2.09 -25.38 -11.63
C ASP A 563 2.61 -24.65 -10.39
N GLN A 564 3.42 -25.34 -9.62
CA GLN A 564 4.17 -24.81 -8.48
C GLN A 564 5.65 -24.85 -8.84
N SER A 565 6.35 -23.75 -8.74
CA SER A 565 7.79 -23.66 -9.03
C SER A 565 8.65 -24.37 -7.99
N GLY A 566 8.15 -24.57 -6.76
CA GLY A 566 8.85 -25.25 -5.68
C GLY A 566 7.92 -25.82 -4.61
N GLU A 567 8.43 -26.63 -3.70
CA GLU A 567 7.69 -27.10 -2.54
C GLU A 567 7.31 -25.89 -1.63
N GLY A 568 6.02 -25.63 -1.48
CA GLY A 568 5.50 -24.55 -0.64
C GLY A 568 5.28 -23.21 -1.31
N SER A 569 5.67 -23.04 -2.59
CA SER A 569 5.47 -21.77 -3.34
C SER A 569 4.01 -21.48 -3.68
N GLY A 570 3.11 -22.44 -3.53
CA GLY A 570 1.74 -22.32 -4.05
C GLY A 570 1.71 -22.46 -5.57
N TYR A 571 0.53 -22.27 -6.17
CA TYR A 571 0.36 -22.25 -7.62
C TYR A 571 0.78 -20.87 -8.14
N ASP A 572 1.99 -20.76 -8.61
CA ASP A 572 2.64 -19.53 -9.04
C ASP A 572 2.91 -19.46 -10.54
N THR A 573 2.83 -20.55 -11.25
CA THR A 573 3.09 -20.61 -12.69
C THR A 573 1.80 -20.96 -13.41
N ILE A 574 1.28 -20.01 -14.19
CA ILE A 574 0.01 -20.12 -14.89
C ILE A 574 0.26 -20.15 -16.40
N THR A 575 -0.11 -21.24 -17.04
CA THR A 575 -0.05 -21.38 -18.49
C THR A 575 -1.42 -21.14 -19.10
N LEU A 576 -1.50 -20.24 -20.08
CA LEU A 576 -2.72 -19.84 -20.74
C LEU A 576 -2.64 -20.10 -22.25
N SER A 577 -3.73 -20.63 -22.83
CA SER A 577 -3.89 -20.68 -24.28
C SER A 577 -4.26 -19.30 -24.82
N VAL A 578 -3.67 -18.94 -25.94
CA VAL A 578 -3.92 -17.68 -26.65
C VAL A 578 -4.79 -17.97 -27.89
N PRO A 579 -6.07 -17.56 -27.88
CA PRO A 579 -6.91 -17.64 -29.08
C PRO A 579 -6.47 -16.60 -30.13
N ASP A 580 -7.05 -16.67 -31.32
CA ASP A 580 -6.82 -15.67 -32.37
C ASP A 580 -7.23 -14.27 -31.84
N GLN A 581 -6.26 -13.37 -31.72
CA GLN A 581 -6.46 -11.98 -31.26
C GLN A 581 -6.84 -11.02 -32.40
N GLY A 582 -6.88 -11.49 -33.66
CA GLY A 582 -7.12 -10.70 -34.85
C GLY A 582 -5.93 -10.65 -35.80
N LYS A 583 -6.19 -10.41 -37.10
CA LYS A 583 -5.17 -10.48 -38.16
C LYS A 583 -4.08 -9.42 -38.03
N ASP A 584 -4.40 -8.27 -37.41
CA ASP A 584 -3.50 -7.11 -37.31
C ASP A 584 -2.94 -6.96 -35.90
N PHE A 585 -3.20 -7.91 -35.00
CA PHE A 585 -2.71 -7.85 -33.62
C PHE A 585 -1.20 -8.06 -33.57
N LEU A 586 -0.49 -7.04 -33.10
CA LEU A 586 0.95 -7.08 -32.85
C LEU A 586 1.19 -6.87 -31.35
N PRO A 587 1.50 -7.92 -30.58
CA PRO A 587 1.65 -7.79 -29.13
C PRO A 587 2.83 -6.89 -28.74
N ASN A 588 2.59 -5.95 -27.85
CA ASN A 588 3.59 -5.08 -27.25
C ASN A 588 4.08 -5.63 -25.89
N PHE A 589 4.27 -6.93 -25.82
CA PHE A 589 4.74 -7.62 -24.62
C PHE A 589 6.08 -8.32 -24.85
N ARG A 590 6.89 -8.39 -23.82
CA ARG A 590 8.21 -9.04 -23.82
C ARG A 590 8.34 -9.97 -22.62
N ILE A 591 9.16 -11.00 -22.77
CA ILE A 591 9.59 -11.83 -21.65
C ILE A 591 10.26 -10.93 -20.60
N GLY A 592 9.86 -11.09 -19.34
CA GLY A 592 10.30 -10.27 -18.23
C GLY A 592 9.43 -9.04 -17.94
N ASP A 593 8.42 -8.74 -18.76
CA ASP A 593 7.48 -7.65 -18.47
C ASP A 593 6.59 -8.01 -17.28
N MET A 594 6.42 -7.02 -16.39
CA MET A 594 5.47 -7.12 -15.30
C MET A 594 4.05 -6.95 -15.85
N VAL A 595 3.17 -7.86 -15.44
CA VAL A 595 1.79 -7.89 -15.93
C VAL A 595 0.79 -8.06 -14.79
N TYR A 596 -0.45 -7.67 -15.08
CA TYR A 596 -1.65 -8.05 -14.35
C TYR A 596 -2.32 -9.20 -15.07
N LEU A 597 -2.50 -10.32 -14.38
CA LEU A 597 -3.38 -11.43 -14.80
C LEU A 597 -4.69 -11.30 -14.03
N TYR A 598 -5.82 -11.30 -14.72
CA TYR A 598 -7.13 -11.23 -14.08
C TYR A 598 -8.23 -11.87 -14.94
N THR A 599 -9.30 -12.31 -14.27
CA THR A 599 -10.49 -12.88 -14.91
C THR A 599 -11.61 -11.86 -15.00
N TYR A 600 -12.46 -12.03 -16.01
CA TYR A 600 -13.66 -11.22 -16.20
C TYR A 600 -14.85 -12.08 -16.61
N LYS A 601 -16.06 -11.54 -16.63
CA LYS A 601 -17.25 -12.31 -16.95
C LYS A 601 -17.40 -12.47 -18.47
N LEU A 602 -17.81 -13.66 -18.88
CA LEU A 602 -18.13 -13.93 -20.27
C LEU A 602 -19.16 -12.91 -20.80
N LYS A 603 -18.90 -12.29 -21.94
CA LYS A 603 -19.68 -11.20 -22.58
C LYS A 603 -19.54 -9.81 -21.95
N GLU A 604 -18.73 -9.63 -20.93
CA GLU A 604 -18.31 -8.31 -20.46
C GLU A 604 -16.90 -8.01 -21.04
N GLU A 605 -16.56 -6.72 -21.14
CA GLU A 605 -15.19 -6.32 -21.48
C GLU A 605 -14.28 -6.44 -20.26
N PRO A 606 -12.99 -6.83 -20.46
CA PRO A 606 -12.02 -6.82 -19.38
C PRO A 606 -11.86 -5.42 -18.79
N ASP A 607 -11.89 -5.33 -17.46
CA ASP A 607 -11.77 -4.06 -16.74
C ASP A 607 -11.02 -4.31 -15.40
N VAL A 608 -9.80 -3.79 -15.30
CA VAL A 608 -8.93 -3.93 -14.12
C VAL A 608 -9.58 -3.42 -12.82
N ARG A 609 -10.53 -2.48 -12.92
CA ARG A 609 -11.24 -1.91 -11.77
C ARG A 609 -12.28 -2.85 -11.16
N LYS A 610 -12.70 -3.87 -11.89
CA LYS A 610 -13.76 -4.83 -11.49
C LYS A 610 -13.22 -6.21 -11.16
N ALA A 611 -11.91 -6.36 -11.15
CA ALA A 611 -11.23 -7.63 -10.99
C ALA A 611 -10.23 -7.64 -9.81
N ILE A 612 -9.97 -8.82 -9.29
CA ILE A 612 -8.81 -9.09 -8.46
C ILE A 612 -7.62 -9.27 -9.39
N LEU A 613 -6.57 -8.47 -9.20
CA LEU A 613 -5.40 -8.47 -10.05
C LEU A 613 -4.28 -9.32 -9.41
N TYR A 614 -3.79 -10.29 -10.17
CA TYR A 614 -2.61 -11.06 -9.80
C TYR A 614 -1.41 -10.47 -10.53
N LYS A 615 -0.43 -9.95 -9.79
CA LYS A 615 0.82 -9.44 -10.35
C LYS A 615 1.74 -10.60 -10.68
N GLY A 616 2.37 -10.53 -11.85
CA GLY A 616 3.33 -11.53 -12.27
C GLY A 616 4.27 -10.98 -13.33
N VAL A 617 5.14 -11.85 -13.81
CA VAL A 617 6.09 -11.59 -14.88
C VAL A 617 5.83 -12.55 -16.04
N LEU A 618 5.87 -12.06 -17.26
CA LEU A 618 5.80 -12.91 -18.45
C LEU A 618 7.06 -13.76 -18.55
N GLN A 619 6.90 -15.07 -18.36
CA GLN A 619 8.01 -16.02 -18.38
C GLN A 619 8.26 -16.54 -19.80
N GLU A 620 7.19 -16.86 -20.55
CA GLU A 620 7.27 -17.34 -21.92
C GLU A 620 6.13 -16.76 -22.77
N ILE A 621 6.44 -16.46 -24.02
CA ILE A 621 5.47 -15.95 -25.01
C ILE A 621 5.63 -16.78 -26.29
N HIS A 622 4.60 -17.56 -26.62
CA HIS A 622 4.50 -18.32 -27.86
C HIS A 622 3.25 -17.91 -28.64
N SER A 623 3.13 -18.34 -29.91
CA SER A 623 2.00 -17.96 -30.76
C SER A 623 0.63 -18.40 -30.23
N HIS A 624 0.57 -19.48 -29.47
CA HIS A 624 -0.68 -20.06 -28.94
C HIS A 624 -0.69 -20.28 -27.45
N GLU A 625 0.38 -19.89 -26.75
CA GLU A 625 0.55 -20.14 -25.33
C GLU A 625 1.37 -19.01 -24.70
N ILE A 626 0.95 -18.59 -23.50
CA ILE A 626 1.68 -17.63 -22.65
C ILE A 626 1.83 -18.25 -21.26
N VAL A 627 3.03 -18.11 -20.67
CA VAL A 627 3.32 -18.50 -19.30
C VAL A 627 3.56 -17.25 -18.45
N VAL A 628 2.76 -17.11 -17.40
CA VAL A 628 2.91 -16.04 -16.39
C VAL A 628 3.39 -16.67 -15.11
N HIS A 629 4.50 -16.15 -14.58
CA HIS A 629 4.95 -16.45 -13.23
C HIS A 629 4.43 -15.38 -12.29
N LEU A 630 3.60 -15.76 -11.32
CA LEU A 630 3.02 -14.85 -10.35
C LEU A 630 4.04 -14.51 -9.27
N ASN A 631 4.03 -13.27 -8.80
CA ASN A 631 4.88 -12.85 -7.69
C ASN A 631 4.53 -13.60 -6.40
N ASP A 632 3.24 -13.91 -6.22
CA ASP A 632 2.70 -14.53 -5.01
C ASP A 632 1.84 -15.74 -5.40
N GLY A 633 2.33 -16.95 -5.12
CA GLY A 633 1.64 -18.19 -5.45
C GLY A 633 0.41 -18.43 -4.57
N GLN A 634 -0.63 -19.04 -5.15
CA GLN A 634 -1.91 -19.26 -4.46
C GLN A 634 -2.02 -20.68 -3.92
N GLN A 635 -2.58 -20.82 -2.73
CA GLN A 635 -2.67 -22.10 -2.02
C GLN A 635 -3.61 -23.13 -2.68
N ASN A 636 -4.53 -22.71 -3.53
CA ASN A 636 -5.51 -23.56 -4.15
C ASN A 636 -5.60 -23.28 -5.66
N ALA A 637 -5.42 -24.30 -6.46
CA ALA A 637 -5.56 -24.21 -7.92
C ALA A 637 -6.96 -23.74 -8.37
N ASP A 638 -8.00 -23.98 -7.57
CA ASP A 638 -9.38 -23.61 -7.91
C ASP A 638 -9.63 -22.09 -7.85
N ILE A 639 -8.70 -21.30 -7.25
CA ILE A 639 -8.72 -19.85 -7.29
C ILE A 639 -8.64 -19.35 -8.75
N PHE A 640 -7.91 -20.08 -9.57
CA PHE A 640 -7.80 -19.84 -11.01
C PHE A 640 -8.81 -20.72 -11.75
N GLU A 641 -10.01 -20.19 -11.98
CA GLU A 641 -11.12 -20.92 -12.62
C GLU A 641 -10.82 -21.14 -14.12
N MET A 642 -10.82 -22.41 -14.57
CA MET A 642 -10.45 -22.76 -15.95
C MET A 642 -11.54 -22.48 -16.98
N ASP A 643 -12.77 -22.30 -16.56
CA ASP A 643 -13.95 -22.04 -17.40
C ASP A 643 -14.20 -20.55 -17.66
N LYS A 644 -13.40 -19.66 -17.05
CA LYS A 644 -13.49 -18.21 -17.24
C LYS A 644 -12.47 -17.67 -18.23
N PRO A 645 -12.79 -16.58 -18.93
CA PRO A 645 -11.81 -15.86 -19.74
C PRO A 645 -10.89 -15.03 -18.84
N TYR A 646 -9.63 -14.91 -19.26
CA TYR A 646 -8.61 -14.10 -18.64
C TYR A 646 -8.09 -13.03 -19.59
N ALA A 647 -7.60 -11.95 -19.00
CA ALA A 647 -6.85 -10.90 -19.70
C ALA A 647 -5.48 -10.71 -19.06
N ILE A 648 -4.52 -10.28 -19.89
CA ILE A 648 -3.19 -9.84 -19.47
C ILE A 648 -3.00 -8.42 -19.95
N GLU A 649 -2.65 -7.51 -19.02
CA GLU A 649 -2.27 -6.13 -19.29
C GLU A 649 -0.97 -5.77 -18.57
N HIS A 650 -0.29 -4.70 -19.02
CA HIS A 650 0.93 -4.25 -18.36
C HIS A 650 0.69 -3.84 -16.90
N GLY A 651 1.55 -4.31 -16.01
CA GLY A 651 1.55 -3.89 -14.62
C GLY A 651 2.20 -2.52 -14.42
N THR A 652 1.75 -1.76 -13.42
CA THR A 652 2.26 -0.43 -13.10
C THR A 652 3.12 -0.44 -11.83
N THR A 653 4.14 0.43 -11.78
CA THR A 653 4.99 0.62 -10.60
C THR A 653 5.57 2.04 -10.52
N ASP A 654 5.57 2.62 -9.33
CA ASP A 654 6.16 3.94 -9.04
C ASP A 654 7.61 3.86 -8.54
N ALA A 655 8.23 2.69 -8.58
CA ALA A 655 9.54 2.44 -7.97
C ALA A 655 10.66 3.35 -8.55
N SER A 656 10.62 3.62 -9.85
CA SER A 656 11.62 4.45 -10.53
C SER A 656 11.58 5.91 -10.08
N THR A 657 10.40 6.49 -9.94
CA THR A 657 10.22 7.88 -9.49
C THR A 657 10.71 8.08 -8.07
N GLY A 658 10.30 7.19 -7.15
CA GLY A 658 10.76 7.25 -5.76
C GLY A 658 12.28 7.07 -5.66
N GLY A 659 12.90 6.27 -6.54
CA GLY A 659 14.35 6.13 -6.66
C GLY A 659 15.03 7.43 -7.08
N SER A 660 14.51 8.10 -8.10
CA SER A 660 15.04 9.35 -8.62
C SER A 660 14.99 10.49 -7.60
N ILE A 661 13.86 10.66 -6.93
CA ILE A 661 13.68 11.68 -5.86
C ILE A 661 14.68 11.45 -4.72
N ARG A 662 14.83 10.22 -4.28
CA ARG A 662 15.78 9.85 -3.22
C ARG A 662 17.22 10.12 -3.62
N ASN A 663 17.59 9.77 -4.85
CA ASN A 663 18.94 10.01 -5.34
C ASN A 663 19.25 11.50 -5.49
N LEU A 664 18.28 12.34 -5.86
CA LEU A 664 18.43 13.80 -5.86
C LEU A 664 18.67 14.32 -4.43
N HIS A 665 17.94 13.81 -3.46
CA HIS A 665 18.17 14.18 -2.06
C HIS A 665 19.55 13.68 -1.55
N GLN A 666 19.97 12.45 -1.92
CA GLN A 666 21.31 11.97 -1.61
C GLN A 666 22.41 12.81 -2.24
N PHE A 667 22.17 13.35 -3.44
CA PHE A 667 23.12 14.28 -4.09
C PHE A 667 23.35 15.51 -3.22
N ILE A 668 22.29 16.16 -2.71
CA ILE A 668 22.46 17.37 -1.88
C ILE A 668 23.06 17.06 -0.50
N CYS A 669 22.90 15.84 0.01
CA CYS A 669 23.57 15.37 1.23
C CYS A 669 25.02 14.94 1.01
N ALA A 670 25.47 14.82 -0.24
CA ALA A 670 26.84 14.39 -0.54
C ALA A 670 27.88 15.46 -0.13
N PRO A 671 29.14 15.07 0.15
CA PRO A 671 30.22 16.02 0.42
C PRO A 671 30.35 17.06 -0.71
N GLN A 672 30.68 18.33 -0.36
CA GLN A 672 30.77 19.44 -1.30
C GLN A 672 31.68 19.11 -2.50
N GLU A 673 32.79 18.46 -2.27
CA GLU A 673 33.74 18.05 -3.33
C GLU A 673 33.09 17.17 -4.42
N LYS A 674 32.14 16.29 -4.02
CA LYS A 674 31.39 15.45 -4.96
C LYS A 674 30.33 16.26 -5.72
N ARG A 675 29.64 17.17 -5.02
CA ARG A 675 28.65 18.05 -5.65
C ARG A 675 29.31 18.97 -6.69
N ASP A 676 30.46 19.57 -6.33
CA ASP A 676 31.27 20.40 -7.23
C ASP A 676 31.74 19.63 -8.48
N LEU A 677 32.13 18.37 -8.30
CA LEU A 677 32.51 17.50 -9.41
C LEU A 677 31.35 17.25 -10.37
N LEU A 678 30.18 16.87 -9.81
CA LEU A 678 29.01 16.53 -10.61
C LEU A 678 28.39 17.74 -11.32
N LEU A 679 28.50 18.93 -10.72
CA LEU A 679 28.05 20.21 -11.32
C LEU A 679 29.12 20.90 -12.14
N GLY A 680 30.26 20.26 -12.39
CA GLY A 680 31.36 20.83 -13.22
C GLY A 680 32.07 22.00 -12.58
N GLN A 681 31.92 22.24 -11.29
CA GLN A 681 32.60 23.33 -10.56
C GLN A 681 34.08 23.00 -10.26
N ARG A 682 34.48 21.77 -10.37
CA ARG A 682 35.87 21.32 -10.41
C ARG A 682 36.08 20.26 -11.50
N PRO A 683 37.27 20.20 -12.11
CA PRO A 683 37.59 19.16 -13.08
C PRO A 683 37.78 17.79 -12.40
N PRO A 684 37.53 16.69 -13.14
CA PRO A 684 37.83 15.33 -12.66
C PRO A 684 39.35 15.15 -12.49
N ARG A 685 39.75 14.48 -11.43
CA ARG A 685 41.16 14.16 -11.15
C ARG A 685 41.64 13.04 -12.05
N ARG A 686 42.94 13.08 -12.40
CA ARG A 686 43.64 12.08 -13.20
C ARG A 686 44.97 11.72 -12.57
N ASN A 687 45.36 10.47 -12.67
CA ASN A 687 46.70 10.02 -12.31
C ASN A 687 47.47 9.63 -13.56
N THR A 688 48.19 10.60 -14.14
CA THR A 688 48.94 10.42 -15.39
C THR A 688 50.19 9.54 -15.27
N SER A 689 50.56 9.13 -14.06
CA SER A 689 51.68 8.18 -13.85
C SER A 689 51.31 6.73 -14.15
N LEU A 690 50.00 6.41 -14.24
CA LEU A 690 49.54 5.06 -14.56
C LEU A 690 49.75 4.78 -16.05
N THR A 691 50.21 3.54 -16.34
CA THR A 691 50.44 2.98 -17.68
C THR A 691 49.62 1.73 -17.87
N LEU A 692 49.36 1.31 -19.11
CA LEU A 692 48.71 0.03 -19.39
C LEU A 692 49.60 -1.14 -18.97
N THR A 693 48.97 -2.23 -18.51
CA THR A 693 49.65 -3.47 -18.15
C THR A 693 50.08 -4.27 -19.37
N ARG A 694 49.38 -4.07 -20.51
CA ARG A 694 49.66 -4.72 -21.79
C ARG A 694 49.09 -3.90 -22.95
N HIS A 695 49.46 -4.25 -24.16
CA HIS A 695 48.80 -3.78 -25.38
C HIS A 695 47.50 -4.57 -25.61
N TYR A 696 46.38 -3.88 -25.87
CA TYR A 696 45.05 -4.42 -26.16
C TYR A 696 44.67 -4.28 -27.62
N ASP A 697 44.83 -3.05 -28.15
CA ASP A 697 44.37 -2.69 -29.49
C ASP A 697 44.97 -1.35 -29.91
N ASP A 698 45.46 -1.24 -31.16
CA ASP A 698 46.12 -0.04 -31.68
C ASP A 698 45.28 1.24 -31.60
N VAL A 699 43.94 1.11 -31.65
CA VAL A 699 43.00 2.23 -31.62
C VAL A 699 42.50 2.50 -30.19
N LEU A 700 42.32 1.49 -29.39
CA LEU A 700 41.67 1.58 -28.09
C LEU A 700 42.60 1.81 -26.91
N ASP A 701 43.91 1.55 -27.08
CA ASP A 701 44.86 1.67 -25.96
C ASP A 701 44.88 3.07 -25.32
N ASP A 702 44.82 4.14 -26.10
CA ASP A 702 44.73 5.50 -25.56
C ASP A 702 43.44 5.72 -24.75
N ILE A 703 42.33 5.16 -25.20
CA ILE A 703 41.05 5.23 -24.49
C ILE A 703 41.10 4.46 -23.17
N ILE A 704 41.64 3.24 -23.20
CA ILE A 704 41.76 2.38 -22.01
C ILE A 704 42.71 3.03 -21.00
N LEU A 705 43.82 3.61 -21.47
CA LEU A 705 44.77 4.32 -20.62
C LEU A 705 44.10 5.51 -19.93
N ARG A 706 43.34 6.33 -20.66
CA ARG A 706 42.62 7.50 -20.10
C ARG A 706 41.57 7.05 -19.08
N ALA A 707 40.85 5.95 -19.32
CA ALA A 707 39.91 5.36 -18.37
C ALA A 707 40.62 4.91 -17.12
N LYS A 708 41.77 4.21 -17.23
CA LYS A 708 42.61 3.79 -16.09
C LYS A 708 43.14 4.96 -15.28
N GLN A 709 43.55 6.05 -15.94
CA GLN A 709 44.07 7.25 -15.29
C GLN A 709 42.99 8.09 -14.59
N ALA A 710 41.72 7.94 -14.94
CA ALA A 710 40.63 8.64 -14.30
C ALA A 710 40.43 8.18 -12.85
N GLN A 711 40.39 9.15 -11.92
CA GLN A 711 40.18 8.88 -10.49
C GLN A 711 38.74 9.19 -10.06
N ASP A 712 38.03 10.03 -10.77
CA ASP A 712 36.65 10.41 -10.47
C ASP A 712 35.67 9.77 -11.48
N TYR A 713 35.77 10.17 -12.77
CA TYR A 713 34.98 9.56 -13.84
C TYR A 713 35.66 9.70 -15.20
N PHE A 714 35.25 8.86 -16.13
CA PHE A 714 35.61 8.91 -17.55
C PHE A 714 34.37 8.71 -18.42
N LEU A 715 34.19 9.54 -19.42
CA LEU A 715 33.08 9.48 -20.36
C LEU A 715 33.55 8.97 -21.71
N LEU A 716 32.98 7.84 -22.16
CA LEU A 716 33.21 7.29 -23.49
C LEU A 716 31.94 7.35 -24.32
N VAL A 717 31.96 8.14 -25.41
CA VAL A 717 30.86 8.23 -26.39
C VAL A 717 31.22 7.41 -27.61
N GLY A 718 30.31 6.55 -28.04
CA GLY A 718 30.45 5.75 -29.24
C GLY A 718 29.11 5.41 -29.87
N PRO A 719 28.92 5.58 -31.17
CA PRO A 719 27.72 5.14 -31.89
C PRO A 719 27.45 3.64 -31.77
N PRO A 720 26.25 3.16 -32.10
CA PRO A 720 25.97 1.72 -32.19
C PRO A 720 26.95 1.00 -33.14
N GLY A 721 27.35 -0.21 -32.79
CA GLY A 721 28.24 -1.04 -33.60
C GLY A 721 29.73 -0.69 -33.52
N THR A 722 30.15 0.30 -32.75
CA THR A 722 31.58 0.71 -32.64
C THR A 722 32.39 -0.17 -31.65
N GLY A 723 31.81 -1.22 -31.10
CA GLY A 723 32.51 -2.13 -30.19
C GLY A 723 32.64 -1.63 -28.75
N LYS A 724 31.72 -0.74 -28.27
CA LYS A 724 31.74 -0.24 -26.88
C LYS A 724 31.73 -1.38 -25.86
N THR A 725 30.82 -2.33 -25.99
CA THR A 725 30.67 -3.46 -25.04
C THR A 725 31.70 -4.55 -25.34
N SER A 726 31.76 -4.99 -26.60
CA SER A 726 32.57 -6.17 -26.99
C SER A 726 34.07 -5.96 -27.00
N ARG A 727 34.54 -4.70 -27.09
CA ARG A 727 35.97 -4.35 -27.15
C ARG A 727 36.37 -3.36 -26.06
N ALA A 728 35.85 -2.14 -26.05
CA ALA A 728 36.30 -1.09 -25.14
C ALA A 728 36.02 -1.45 -23.66
N LEU A 729 34.78 -1.79 -23.33
CA LEU A 729 34.41 -2.21 -21.96
C LEU A 729 35.15 -3.48 -21.53
N LYS A 730 35.24 -4.48 -22.41
CA LYS A 730 36.02 -5.70 -22.17
C LYS A 730 37.45 -5.40 -21.73
N PHE A 731 38.16 -4.60 -22.53
CA PHE A 731 39.57 -4.29 -22.25
C PHE A 731 39.73 -3.39 -21.00
N MET A 732 38.77 -2.48 -20.73
CA MET A 732 38.76 -1.73 -19.47
C MET A 732 38.60 -2.62 -18.26
N VAL A 733 37.74 -3.64 -18.33
CA VAL A 733 37.53 -4.62 -17.23
C VAL A 733 38.78 -5.48 -17.06
N GLU A 734 39.34 -5.99 -18.15
CA GLU A 734 40.57 -6.78 -18.12
C GLU A 734 41.74 -5.99 -17.53
N GLU A 735 41.91 -4.72 -17.92
CA GLU A 735 42.98 -3.84 -17.40
C GLU A 735 42.76 -3.55 -15.90
N ALA A 736 41.55 -3.29 -15.48
CA ALA A 736 41.23 -3.06 -14.06
C ALA A 736 41.48 -4.28 -13.18
N LEU A 737 41.26 -5.50 -13.71
CA LEU A 737 41.56 -6.75 -13.02
C LEU A 737 43.08 -7.08 -13.00
N ASN A 738 43.82 -6.68 -14.02
CA ASN A 738 45.27 -6.95 -14.14
C ASN A 738 46.15 -5.96 -13.37
N ASP A 739 45.61 -4.92 -12.77
CA ASP A 739 46.36 -3.81 -12.12
C ASP A 739 47.09 -4.26 -10.80
N GLY A 740 47.80 -5.37 -10.84
CA GLY A 740 48.71 -5.84 -9.79
C GLY A 740 48.06 -6.48 -8.56
N THR A 741 46.75 -6.65 -8.55
CA THR A 741 46.04 -7.41 -7.53
C THR A 741 45.59 -8.72 -8.15
N GLY A 742 46.47 -9.73 -8.14
CA GLY A 742 46.15 -11.05 -8.67
C GLY A 742 44.80 -11.55 -8.13
N MET A 743 43.87 -11.89 -9.05
CA MET A 743 42.68 -12.64 -8.66
C MET A 743 43.10 -13.91 -7.92
N PRO A 744 42.48 -14.23 -6.79
CA PRO A 744 42.62 -15.56 -6.24
C PRO A 744 42.05 -16.56 -7.26
N THR A 745 42.88 -17.41 -7.80
CA THR A 745 42.38 -18.53 -8.62
C THR A 745 41.50 -19.44 -7.76
N ALA A 746 40.51 -20.12 -8.37
CA ALA A 746 39.64 -21.06 -7.67
C ALA A 746 40.46 -22.08 -6.82
N GLU A 747 41.68 -22.39 -7.24
CA GLU A 747 42.64 -23.24 -6.51
C GLU A 747 43.20 -22.57 -5.25
N SER A 748 43.42 -21.24 -5.24
CA SER A 748 43.90 -20.50 -4.06
C SER A 748 42.86 -20.33 -2.97
N ILE A 749 41.57 -20.26 -3.36
CA ILE A 749 40.43 -20.22 -2.43
C ILE A 749 40.25 -21.58 -1.75
N ALA A 750 40.46 -22.68 -2.49
CA ALA A 750 40.38 -24.04 -1.95
C ALA A 750 41.52 -24.39 -1.00
N ALA A 751 42.68 -23.71 -1.11
CA ALA A 751 43.91 -24.05 -0.34
C ALA A 751 44.03 -23.33 1.01
N GLY A 752 43.08 -22.50 1.47
CA GLY A 752 43.04 -21.93 2.83
C GLY A 752 44.23 -21.03 3.21
N GLY A 753 44.99 -20.47 2.26
CA GLY A 753 46.18 -19.66 2.50
C GLY A 753 45.86 -18.28 3.08
N LYS A 754 46.18 -18.06 4.36
CA LYS A 754 46.18 -16.76 5.05
C LYS A 754 47.40 -15.93 4.61
N THR A 755 47.41 -15.33 3.47
CA THR A 755 48.27 -14.18 3.15
C THR A 755 47.45 -12.92 3.17
N ALA A 756 47.94 -11.87 3.84
CA ALA A 756 47.32 -10.55 3.88
C ALA A 756 47.31 -9.96 2.45
N GLN A 757 46.29 -10.34 1.67
CA GLN A 757 46.08 -9.79 0.34
C GLN A 757 45.35 -8.45 0.47
N LYS A 758 45.78 -7.43 -0.27
CA LYS A 758 44.98 -6.21 -0.52
C LYS A 758 43.57 -6.64 -0.93
N PRO A 759 42.52 -5.93 -0.48
CA PRO A 759 41.17 -6.26 -0.89
C PRO A 759 41.08 -6.27 -2.41
N ALA A 760 40.58 -7.35 -2.98
CA ALA A 760 40.37 -7.48 -4.40
C ALA A 760 39.48 -6.33 -4.89
N SER A 761 39.86 -5.66 -5.98
CA SER A 761 39.06 -4.63 -6.60
C SER A 761 37.75 -5.22 -7.09
N SER A 762 36.62 -4.65 -6.68
CA SER A 762 35.33 -5.02 -7.21
C SER A 762 34.88 -4.05 -8.32
N ILE A 763 34.33 -4.59 -9.41
CA ILE A 763 33.84 -3.83 -10.56
C ILE A 763 32.34 -4.03 -10.63
N LEU A 764 31.57 -2.92 -10.62
CA LEU A 764 30.14 -2.94 -10.84
C LEU A 764 29.84 -2.52 -12.29
N LEU A 765 29.22 -3.43 -13.05
CA LEU A 765 28.77 -3.21 -14.42
C LEU A 765 27.24 -3.04 -14.40
N MET A 766 26.73 -1.98 -14.99
CA MET A 766 25.31 -1.64 -14.99
C MET A 766 24.83 -1.24 -16.39
N SER A 767 23.57 -1.55 -16.69
CA SER A 767 22.89 -1.04 -17.88
C SER A 767 21.40 -0.78 -17.61
N TYR A 768 20.74 -0.01 -18.49
CA TYR A 768 19.32 0.31 -18.34
C TYR A 768 18.38 -0.85 -18.68
N THR A 769 18.81 -1.78 -19.51
CA THR A 769 17.98 -2.88 -19.98
C THR A 769 18.60 -4.23 -19.60
N ASN A 770 17.76 -5.20 -19.26
CA ASN A 770 18.20 -6.58 -18.97
C ASN A 770 18.98 -7.17 -20.15
N ARG A 771 18.53 -6.94 -21.38
CA ARG A 771 19.23 -7.38 -22.61
C ARG A 771 20.66 -6.83 -22.68
N ALA A 772 20.87 -5.56 -22.37
CA ALA A 772 22.21 -4.99 -22.39
C ALA A 772 23.08 -5.50 -21.23
N VAL A 773 22.48 -5.85 -20.08
CA VAL A 773 23.19 -6.56 -19.00
C VAL A 773 23.57 -7.97 -19.46
N ASP A 774 22.69 -8.68 -20.15
CA ASP A 774 22.98 -10.02 -20.69
C ASP A 774 24.08 -9.98 -21.76
N GLU A 775 24.13 -8.96 -22.63
CA GLU A 775 25.25 -8.72 -23.58
C GLU A 775 26.58 -8.48 -22.82
N ILE A 776 26.55 -7.81 -21.66
CA ILE A 776 27.74 -7.66 -20.79
C ILE A 776 28.12 -9.01 -20.17
N CYS A 777 27.14 -9.79 -19.70
CA CYS A 777 27.38 -11.13 -19.16
C CYS A 777 28.00 -12.07 -20.21
N GLU A 778 27.50 -12.02 -21.44
CA GLU A 778 28.07 -12.80 -22.57
C GLU A 778 29.54 -12.42 -22.80
N MET A 779 29.86 -11.15 -22.84
CA MET A 779 31.23 -10.66 -22.97
C MET A 779 32.14 -11.17 -21.83
N LEU A 780 31.63 -11.21 -20.58
CA LEU A 780 32.40 -11.72 -19.43
C LEU A 780 32.63 -13.24 -19.52
N VAL A 781 31.60 -14.01 -19.90
CA VAL A 781 31.72 -15.46 -20.14
C VAL A 781 32.76 -15.75 -21.21
N ASP A 782 32.69 -15.07 -22.36
CA ASP A 782 33.62 -15.23 -23.48
C ASP A 782 35.05 -14.87 -23.10
N SER A 783 35.20 -13.98 -22.11
CA SER A 783 36.52 -13.57 -21.59
C SER A 783 37.02 -14.44 -20.43
N GLY A 784 36.22 -15.44 -19.96
CA GLY A 784 36.55 -16.26 -18.81
C GLY A 784 36.64 -15.50 -17.47
N ILE A 785 35.98 -14.35 -17.36
CA ILE A 785 35.96 -13.50 -16.18
C ILE A 785 34.79 -13.94 -15.27
N PRO A 786 35.07 -14.35 -14.03
CA PRO A 786 34.01 -14.73 -13.09
C PRO A 786 33.25 -13.48 -12.62
N PHE A 787 31.92 -13.58 -12.54
CA PHE A 787 31.03 -12.50 -12.13
C PHE A 787 29.83 -13.02 -11.37
N LEU A 788 29.07 -12.11 -10.76
CA LEU A 788 27.77 -12.35 -10.19
C LEU A 788 26.74 -11.47 -10.89
N ARG A 789 25.71 -12.08 -11.49
CA ARG A 789 24.61 -11.33 -12.07
C ARG A 789 23.57 -11.02 -10.99
N LEU A 790 23.26 -9.73 -10.82
CA LEU A 790 22.24 -9.25 -9.89
C LEU A 790 20.99 -8.83 -10.66
N GLY A 791 19.84 -9.32 -10.22
CA GLY A 791 18.56 -8.98 -10.83
C GLY A 791 17.54 -10.11 -10.71
N SER A 792 16.36 -9.94 -11.34
CA SER A 792 15.34 -10.97 -11.37
C SER A 792 15.76 -12.14 -12.28
N GLU A 793 15.58 -13.35 -11.82
CA GLU A 793 15.82 -14.58 -12.57
C GLU A 793 14.99 -14.63 -13.87
N TYR A 794 13.74 -14.15 -13.83
CA TYR A 794 12.82 -14.17 -14.97
C TYR A 794 13.11 -13.11 -16.04
N SER A 795 13.88 -12.08 -15.72
CA SER A 795 14.30 -11.04 -16.66
C SER A 795 15.72 -11.27 -17.22
N CYS A 796 16.30 -12.43 -16.94
CA CYS A 796 17.65 -12.85 -17.33
C CYS A 796 17.58 -13.91 -18.40
N ASP A 797 18.48 -13.87 -19.39
CA ASP A 797 18.65 -14.96 -20.34
C ASP A 797 19.02 -16.24 -19.56
N GLU A 798 18.46 -17.38 -19.94
CA GLU A 798 18.64 -18.66 -19.23
C GLU A 798 20.12 -19.06 -19.07
N ARG A 799 20.95 -18.68 -20.03
CA ARG A 799 22.40 -18.94 -19.99
C ARG A 799 23.10 -18.30 -18.78
N PHE A 800 22.54 -17.21 -18.24
CA PHE A 800 23.18 -16.44 -17.14
C PHE A 800 22.50 -16.66 -15.79
N ARG A 801 21.44 -17.47 -15.71
CA ARG A 801 20.78 -17.80 -14.42
C ARG A 801 21.72 -18.47 -13.40
N PRO A 802 22.73 -19.28 -13.78
CA PRO A 802 23.66 -19.89 -12.84
C PRO A 802 24.68 -18.92 -12.21
N TYR A 803 24.80 -17.70 -12.71
CA TYR A 803 25.75 -16.69 -12.24
C TYR A 803 25.07 -15.78 -11.21
#